data_8e387e306bbd3b69cde8a188bda4c1b2
#
_entry.id   8e387e306bbd3b69cde8a188bda4c1b2
#
_cell.length_a   1.000
_cell.length_b   1.000
_cell.length_c   1.000
_cell.angle_alpha   90.00
_cell.angle_beta   90.00
_cell.angle_gamma   90.00
#
_symmetry.space_group_name_H-M   'P 1'
#
loop_
_entity.id
_entity.type
_entity.pdbx_description
1 polymer ?
#
loop_
_entity_poly.entity_id
_entity_poly.type
_entity_poly.pdbx_seq_one_letter_code
_entity_poly.pdbx_strand_id
1 'polypeptide(L)'
;MIPRTAGTSLAGQVVGNGIVVDVSKHFNQILEINTTENWVRVQPGVIRDELNLFLKPYGLYFGPETSTANRAMIGGMVGNNSCGSNSVVYRSTREHLLEVKAFLSDGSEVVFNNLTIDEFHDKCELNTLEGNIYKTTRSLLSNYDNQTEIRKEFPKKSVERRNTGYAVDLLIETAPFTAGGDEFNFCSLIAGSEGTWACITEIKLNVVPQPAKETGLLCVHFNSIDESLHANLIGLKYKPSASELIDHYVLECTKGNIEQSKNRFFVEGDPAAILVIEFVKETREEILALTNQVEADMRAANLGYHFPVLFGADTKKIWTLRKAGLGLLSNLPGDEKAVPVIEDTAVDVEDLPNYIREFNEILTKHGLYAVHYAHAGSGELHLRPLINLKTVEGNKLFRTIAEEVATLVKKYNGSLSGEHGDGRLRGEFIRQMVGEKNYQLLKQIKNAWDPQHIFNPNKIVDTPPMDTMLRYEPGQFTPEFKTIFRFHQQNILQHAEQCNGSGDCRKTHLSGGTMCPSFMATRNEKDTTRARANILREFLTHSDKVNRYDHKEIYDVMGLCLSCKACKSECPSNVDMAKLKAEFLQHYYDANGVPFRANLIANFTASAKLASVAPSVYNFFMKNGLTGGIIKRIAGFAVKRTMPEISTQTLMSWYKKHKSTNKNKPVNRKVYLFCDEFTNYNDAHIGITAIKTLEKLGYEVEIPVHEESGRTWLSKGLVRKAKSIANKNIELLGGIVNHENPLIGIEPSAILTFRDEYPDLATDENMASARSEERRVGKECLRLCRS
;
A
#
# COMPACT_ATOMS: atom_id res chain seq x y z
N MET A 1 -8.34 24.33 5.34
CA MET A 1 -7.19 23.68 4.65
C MET A 1 -6.98 22.28 5.21
N ILE A 2 -6.70 21.31 4.36
CA ILE A 2 -6.45 19.92 4.76
C ILE A 2 -5.01 19.59 4.35
N PRO A 3 -4.03 19.61 5.27
CA PRO A 3 -2.65 19.27 4.94
C PRO A 3 -2.56 17.79 4.59
N ARG A 4 -1.86 17.48 3.49
CA ARG A 4 -1.75 16.13 2.99
C ARG A 4 -0.33 15.82 2.54
N THR A 5 0.19 14.69 3.00
CA THR A 5 1.44 14.07 2.52
C THR A 5 1.11 12.87 1.60
N ALA A 6 1.51 11.65 1.94
CA ALA A 6 1.21 10.47 1.15
C ALA A 6 -0.27 10.04 1.16
N GLY A 7 -1.05 10.46 2.16
CA GLY A 7 -2.45 10.08 2.31
C GLY A 7 -2.62 8.57 2.47
N THR A 8 -1.83 7.95 3.36
CA THR A 8 -1.89 6.52 3.69
C THR A 8 -2.62 6.24 5.00
N SER A 9 -3.06 7.28 5.68
CA SER A 9 -3.84 7.24 6.91
C SER A 9 -5.15 6.48 6.74
N LEU A 10 -5.56 5.71 7.73
CA LEU A 10 -6.70 4.78 7.65
C LEU A 10 -7.99 5.33 8.26
N ALA A 11 -7.89 6.27 9.22
CA ALA A 11 -9.05 6.78 9.96
C ALA A 11 -9.73 8.01 9.33
N GLY A 12 -9.35 8.39 8.09
CA GLY A 12 -10.00 9.48 7.36
C GLY A 12 -9.49 10.89 7.71
N GLN A 13 -8.29 11.05 8.26
CA GLN A 13 -7.69 12.35 8.61
C GLN A 13 -7.59 13.30 7.42
N VAL A 14 -7.29 12.77 6.23
CA VAL A 14 -7.09 13.56 5.00
C VAL A 14 -8.38 13.74 4.17
N VAL A 15 -9.53 13.37 4.73
CA VAL A 15 -10.84 13.48 4.07
C VAL A 15 -11.61 14.66 4.63
N GLY A 16 -12.12 15.54 3.76
CA GLY A 16 -12.94 16.68 4.16
C GLY A 16 -13.27 17.59 2.99
N ASN A 17 -14.17 18.53 3.22
CA ASN A 17 -14.64 19.51 2.26
C ASN A 17 -13.79 20.79 2.40
N GLY A 18 -12.79 20.97 1.55
CA GLY A 18 -11.94 22.13 1.61
C GLY A 18 -10.74 22.05 0.68
N ILE A 19 -9.83 23.01 0.80
CA ILE A 19 -8.60 23.05 0.01
C ILE A 19 -7.62 22.03 0.56
N VAL A 20 -7.29 21.02 -0.25
CA VAL A 20 -6.24 20.04 0.07
C VAL A 20 -4.87 20.63 -0.31
N VAL A 21 -3.99 20.75 0.67
CA VAL A 21 -2.61 21.23 0.49
C VAL A 21 -1.69 20.01 0.43
N ASP A 22 -1.39 19.56 -0.79
CA ASP A 22 -0.49 18.42 -1.02
C ASP A 22 0.98 18.88 -1.00
N VAL A 23 1.69 18.60 0.07
CA VAL A 23 3.10 18.94 0.26
C VAL A 23 4.07 17.89 -0.29
N SER A 24 3.56 16.76 -0.78
CA SER A 24 4.36 15.59 -1.15
C SER A 24 5.27 15.80 -2.36
N LYS A 25 4.97 16.78 -3.21
CA LYS A 25 5.69 17.00 -4.47
C LYS A 25 6.83 18.00 -4.37
N HIS A 26 6.67 19.04 -3.57
CA HIS A 26 7.59 20.19 -3.55
C HIS A 26 8.27 20.43 -2.20
N PHE A 27 7.73 19.91 -1.10
CA PHE A 27 8.30 20.00 0.24
C PHE A 27 8.99 18.68 0.64
N ASN A 28 10.01 18.26 -0.10
CA ASN A 28 10.63 16.94 0.05
C ASN A 28 12.16 16.98 0.17
N GLN A 29 12.71 18.10 0.65
CA GLN A 29 14.15 18.25 0.82
C GLN A 29 14.58 17.87 2.24
N ILE A 30 15.74 17.21 2.34
CA ILE A 30 16.52 17.08 3.57
C ILE A 30 17.40 18.32 3.63
N LEU A 31 17.20 19.18 4.64
CA LEU A 31 17.76 20.52 4.71
C LEU A 31 19.12 20.54 5.40
N GLU A 32 19.24 19.79 6.51
CA GLU A 32 20.42 19.83 7.37
C GLU A 32 20.56 18.52 8.14
N ILE A 33 21.78 18.12 8.45
CA ILE A 33 22.13 17.01 9.34
C ILE A 33 23.22 17.45 10.33
N ASN A 34 23.05 17.10 11.59
CA ASN A 34 24.07 17.25 12.61
C ASN A 34 24.41 15.87 13.20
N THR A 35 25.58 15.36 12.83
CA THR A 35 26.06 14.04 13.26
C THR A 35 26.66 14.03 14.66
N THR A 36 26.96 15.21 15.23
CA THR A 36 27.48 15.34 16.59
C THR A 36 26.35 15.27 17.61
N GLU A 37 25.24 15.93 17.32
CA GLU A 37 24.06 15.99 18.17
C GLU A 37 22.98 14.98 17.76
N ASN A 38 23.20 14.20 16.69
CA ASN A 38 22.30 13.17 16.18
C ASN A 38 20.90 13.69 15.84
N TRP A 39 20.82 14.71 14.99
CA TRP A 39 19.55 15.19 14.48
C TRP A 39 19.58 15.51 12.98
N VAL A 40 18.41 15.53 12.37
CA VAL A 40 18.21 15.91 10.96
C VAL A 40 17.05 16.86 10.83
N ARG A 41 17.15 17.87 9.96
CA ARG A 41 16.07 18.79 9.59
C ARG A 41 15.57 18.46 8.19
N VAL A 42 14.27 18.27 8.07
CA VAL A 42 13.62 17.84 6.84
C VAL A 42 12.35 18.62 6.56
N GLN A 43 11.94 18.66 5.30
CA GLN A 43 10.61 19.11 4.91
C GLN A 43 9.57 17.98 5.06
N PRO A 44 8.27 18.30 5.26
CA PRO A 44 7.23 17.32 5.60
C PRO A 44 6.97 16.25 4.55
N GLY A 45 7.34 16.47 3.29
CA GLY A 45 7.18 15.51 2.19
C GLY A 45 8.34 14.54 2.00
N VAL A 46 9.36 14.55 2.86
CA VAL A 46 10.45 13.57 2.84
C VAL A 46 9.91 12.18 3.21
N ILE A 47 10.22 11.18 2.39
CA ILE A 47 9.81 9.79 2.64
C ILE A 47 10.72 9.15 3.69
N ARG A 48 10.12 8.43 4.64
CA ARG A 48 10.84 7.82 5.77
C ARG A 48 11.99 6.90 5.34
N ASP A 49 11.78 6.00 4.40
CA ASP A 49 12.83 5.10 3.95
C ASP A 49 13.91 5.82 3.13
N GLU A 50 13.54 6.87 2.39
CA GLU A 50 14.52 7.72 1.69
C GLU A 50 15.37 8.53 2.68
N LEU A 51 14.77 8.98 3.79
CA LEU A 51 15.53 9.58 4.89
C LEU A 51 16.57 8.59 5.45
N ASN A 52 16.19 7.35 5.70
CA ASN A 52 17.10 6.34 6.23
C ASN A 52 18.18 5.92 5.21
N LEU A 53 17.88 5.94 3.91
CA LEU A 53 18.90 5.79 2.87
C LEU A 53 19.93 6.93 2.90
N PHE A 54 19.47 8.17 3.14
CA PHE A 54 20.34 9.33 3.29
C PHE A 54 21.17 9.27 4.58
N LEU A 55 20.58 8.85 5.71
CA LEU A 55 21.25 8.77 7.01
C LEU A 55 22.29 7.64 7.10
N LYS A 56 22.12 6.58 6.32
CA LYS A 56 22.95 5.37 6.37
C LYS A 56 24.48 5.62 6.26
N PRO A 57 24.99 6.46 5.35
CA PRO A 57 26.43 6.76 5.26
C PRO A 57 26.99 7.46 6.51
N TYR A 58 26.15 8.09 7.29
CA TYR A 58 26.53 8.78 8.54
C TYR A 58 26.44 7.87 9.77
N GLY A 59 26.06 6.58 9.59
CA GLY A 59 25.87 5.66 10.71
C GLY A 59 24.64 5.93 11.55
N LEU A 60 23.66 6.71 11.02
CA LEU A 60 22.47 7.17 11.71
C LEU A 60 21.20 6.54 11.13
N TYR A 61 20.14 6.57 11.93
CA TYR A 61 18.86 5.92 11.63
C TYR A 61 17.69 6.65 12.30
N PHE A 62 16.61 6.87 11.57
CA PHE A 62 15.33 7.32 12.14
C PHE A 62 14.51 6.10 12.53
N GLY A 63 14.35 5.87 13.84
CA GLY A 63 13.81 4.63 14.42
C GLY A 63 12.34 4.34 14.10
N PRO A 64 11.39 5.29 14.26
CA PRO A 64 9.99 5.03 14.02
C PRO A 64 9.72 4.47 12.61
N GLU A 65 8.94 3.38 12.55
CA GLU A 65 8.60 2.69 11.31
C GLU A 65 7.08 2.64 11.12
N THR A 66 6.63 2.45 9.89
CA THR A 66 5.25 2.14 9.55
C THR A 66 5.20 1.06 8.48
N SER A 67 4.10 0.35 8.34
CA SER A 67 3.89 -0.59 7.23
C SER A 67 4.01 0.08 5.85
N THR A 68 3.89 1.40 5.81
CA THR A 68 3.98 2.24 4.61
C THR A 68 5.29 3.01 4.48
N ALA A 69 6.33 2.67 5.25
CA ALA A 69 7.58 3.43 5.39
C ALA A 69 8.24 3.82 4.06
N ASN A 70 8.14 2.99 3.03
CA ASN A 70 8.68 3.25 1.69
C ASN A 70 7.92 4.32 0.88
N ARG A 71 6.88 4.92 1.46
CA ARG A 71 6.05 5.99 0.86
C ARG A 71 5.44 6.95 1.90
N ALA A 72 5.39 6.56 3.18
CA ALA A 72 5.01 7.45 4.26
C ALA A 72 6.00 8.61 4.38
N MET A 73 5.47 9.81 4.62
CA MET A 73 6.26 11.02 4.68
C MET A 73 6.29 11.59 6.09
N ILE A 74 7.41 12.20 6.45
CA ILE A 74 7.68 12.65 7.82
C ILE A 74 6.59 13.56 8.37
N GLY A 75 6.08 14.52 7.60
CA GLY A 75 4.99 15.39 8.06
C GLY A 75 3.68 14.64 8.34
N GLY A 76 3.40 13.55 7.60
CA GLY A 76 2.27 12.67 7.89
C GLY A 76 2.51 11.80 9.10
N MET A 77 3.75 11.33 9.31
CA MET A 77 4.14 10.59 10.50
C MET A 77 4.04 11.46 11.77
N VAL A 78 4.42 12.74 11.68
CA VAL A 78 4.22 13.71 12.78
C VAL A 78 2.73 13.94 13.02
N GLY A 79 1.95 14.28 11.98
CA GLY A 79 0.51 14.56 12.15
C GLY A 79 -0.28 13.38 12.70
N ASN A 80 0.16 12.16 12.44
CA ASN A 80 -0.48 10.92 12.91
C ASN A 80 0.19 10.32 14.15
N ASN A 81 1.31 10.85 14.61
CA ASN A 81 2.18 10.27 15.62
C ASN A 81 2.48 8.79 15.34
N SER A 82 2.92 8.50 14.10
CA SER A 82 3.07 7.13 13.62
C SER A 82 4.16 6.35 14.34
N CYS A 83 3.90 5.07 14.52
CA CYS A 83 4.86 4.05 14.98
C CYS A 83 4.65 2.74 14.21
N GLY A 84 5.26 1.64 14.62
CA GLY A 84 5.15 0.35 13.95
C GLY A 84 5.74 -0.79 14.77
N SER A 85 6.15 -1.89 14.14
CA SER A 85 6.60 -3.12 14.80
C SER A 85 7.74 -2.92 15.80
N ASN A 86 8.62 -1.95 15.54
CA ASN A 86 9.77 -1.67 16.40
C ASN A 86 9.49 -0.62 17.50
N SER A 87 8.20 -0.31 17.77
CA SER A 87 7.83 0.70 18.76
C SER A 87 8.21 0.31 20.21
N VAL A 88 8.37 -0.97 20.49
CA VAL A 88 8.89 -1.44 21.77
C VAL A 88 10.33 -0.95 22.07
N VAL A 89 11.07 -0.51 21.02
CA VAL A 89 12.42 0.07 21.15
C VAL A 89 12.42 1.56 20.82
N TYR A 90 11.82 1.94 19.68
CA TYR A 90 11.92 3.30 19.16
C TYR A 90 10.69 4.16 19.47
N ARG A 91 9.67 3.59 20.13
CA ARG A 91 8.40 4.28 20.44
C ARG A 91 7.72 4.86 19.20
N SER A 92 7.18 6.06 19.32
CA SER A 92 6.47 6.73 18.24
C SER A 92 7.26 7.93 17.68
N THR A 93 6.72 8.60 16.68
CA THR A 93 7.34 9.78 16.06
C THR A 93 7.49 10.94 17.05
N ARG A 94 6.58 11.04 18.03
CA ARG A 94 6.56 12.08 19.07
C ARG A 94 7.85 12.17 19.85
N GLU A 95 8.40 11.03 20.27
CA GLU A 95 9.61 10.95 21.08
C GLU A 95 10.87 11.34 20.30
N HIS A 96 10.76 11.44 18.98
CA HIS A 96 11.85 11.87 18.10
C HIS A 96 11.69 13.29 17.56
N LEU A 97 10.58 13.98 17.89
CA LEU A 97 10.28 15.31 17.36
C LEU A 97 10.88 16.40 18.24
N LEU A 98 11.96 17.04 17.78
CA LEU A 98 12.69 18.07 18.52
C LEU A 98 12.17 19.48 18.27
N GLU A 99 11.85 19.81 17.01
CA GLU A 99 11.44 21.15 16.61
C GLU A 99 10.53 21.08 15.38
N VAL A 100 9.57 21.99 15.34
CA VAL A 100 8.69 22.19 14.18
C VAL A 100 8.64 23.66 13.82
N LYS A 101 8.87 24.00 12.55
CA LYS A 101 8.58 25.29 11.95
C LYS A 101 7.27 25.21 11.19
N ALA A 102 6.35 26.15 11.42
CA ALA A 102 5.01 26.10 10.89
C ALA A 102 4.39 27.49 10.68
N PHE A 103 3.32 27.54 9.87
CA PHE A 103 2.42 28.69 9.79
C PHE A 103 1.17 28.44 10.64
N LEU A 104 0.80 29.42 11.45
CA LEU A 104 -0.45 29.47 12.22
C LEU A 104 -1.62 29.94 11.33
N SER A 105 -2.85 29.93 11.90
CA SER A 105 -4.07 30.27 11.16
C SER A 105 -4.19 31.74 10.77
N ASP A 106 -3.43 32.65 11.41
CA ASP A 106 -3.30 34.05 11.05
C ASP A 106 -2.20 34.33 9.99
N GLY A 107 -1.47 33.28 9.55
CA GLY A 107 -0.37 33.37 8.59
C GLY A 107 0.98 33.71 9.23
N SER A 108 1.09 33.85 10.54
CA SER A 108 2.37 34.06 11.23
C SER A 108 3.22 32.76 11.17
N GLU A 109 4.52 32.96 10.96
CA GLU A 109 5.52 31.89 11.00
C GLU A 109 6.04 31.72 12.44
N VAL A 110 6.04 30.48 12.94
CA VAL A 110 6.46 30.15 14.31
C VAL A 110 7.40 28.95 14.32
N VAL A 111 8.20 28.88 15.39
CA VAL A 111 9.07 27.72 15.68
C VAL A 111 8.72 27.20 17.07
N PHE A 112 8.38 25.93 17.15
CA PHE A 112 8.13 25.21 18.39
C PHE A 112 9.31 24.29 18.68
N ASN A 113 9.93 24.48 19.83
CA ASN A 113 11.08 23.73 20.34
C ASN A 113 11.01 23.65 21.86
N ASN A 114 12.02 23.08 22.49
CA ASN A 114 12.17 23.08 23.95
C ASN A 114 12.28 24.50 24.48
N LEU A 115 11.57 24.78 25.59
CA LEU A 115 11.58 26.04 26.29
C LEU A 115 11.85 25.83 27.77
N THR A 116 12.77 26.63 28.32
CA THR A 116 12.90 26.81 29.76
C THR A 116 11.62 27.43 30.34
N ILE A 117 11.45 27.40 31.67
CA ILE A 117 10.30 27.98 32.34
C ILE A 117 10.19 29.49 32.03
N ASP A 118 11.32 30.22 32.03
CA ASP A 118 11.35 31.67 31.76
C ASP A 118 10.95 31.97 30.32
N GLU A 119 11.51 31.24 29.33
CA GLU A 119 11.15 31.36 27.93
C GLU A 119 9.65 31.05 27.69
N PHE A 120 9.11 30.02 28.39
CA PHE A 120 7.67 29.73 28.33
C PHE A 120 6.82 30.89 28.86
N HIS A 121 7.25 31.53 29.95
CA HIS A 121 6.56 32.71 30.45
C HIS A 121 6.66 33.90 29.50
N ASP A 122 7.83 34.14 28.92
CA ASP A 122 8.02 35.20 27.93
C ASP A 122 7.11 35.01 26.71
N LYS A 123 6.98 33.75 26.22
CA LYS A 123 6.02 33.42 25.16
C LYS A 123 4.56 33.74 25.55
N CYS A 124 4.19 33.55 26.82
CA CYS A 124 2.84 33.90 27.29
C CYS A 124 2.56 35.40 27.28
N GLU A 125 3.57 36.26 27.31
CA GLU A 125 3.41 37.71 27.32
C GLU A 125 3.34 38.33 25.90
N LEU A 126 3.56 37.54 24.85
CA LEU A 126 3.44 37.96 23.46
C LEU A 126 1.99 38.38 23.13
N ASN A 127 1.84 39.55 22.48
CA ASN A 127 0.52 39.99 22.00
C ASN A 127 0.25 39.54 20.56
N THR A 128 0.31 38.25 20.35
CA THR A 128 0.16 37.56 19.05
C THR A 128 -0.72 36.32 19.21
N LEU A 129 -1.09 35.66 18.10
CA LEU A 129 -1.78 34.37 18.15
C LEU A 129 -0.91 33.33 18.88
N GLU A 130 0.39 33.31 18.61
CA GLU A 130 1.35 32.44 19.32
C GLU A 130 1.27 32.67 20.83
N GLY A 131 1.36 33.91 21.29
CA GLY A 131 1.23 34.25 22.72
C GLY A 131 -0.09 33.80 23.34
N ASN A 132 -1.20 33.98 22.61
CA ASN A 132 -2.50 33.50 23.08
C ASN A 132 -2.55 31.97 23.26
N ILE A 133 -1.88 31.20 22.37
CA ILE A 133 -1.76 29.73 22.47
C ILE A 133 -1.06 29.37 23.79
N TYR A 134 0.12 29.95 24.07
CA TYR A 134 0.87 29.70 25.29
C TYR A 134 0.08 30.12 26.54
N LYS A 135 -0.51 31.31 26.55
CA LYS A 135 -1.30 31.85 27.65
C LYS A 135 -2.52 30.98 27.98
N THR A 136 -3.25 30.53 26.94
CA THR A 136 -4.41 29.67 27.10
C THR A 136 -3.98 28.30 27.67
N THR A 137 -2.92 27.71 27.10
CA THR A 137 -2.38 26.43 27.57
C THR A 137 -1.95 26.54 29.02
N ARG A 138 -1.23 27.62 29.42
CA ARG A 138 -0.86 27.88 30.82
C ARG A 138 -2.10 27.92 31.72
N SER A 139 -3.09 28.70 31.35
CA SER A 139 -4.30 28.86 32.15
C SER A 139 -5.06 27.55 32.37
N LEU A 140 -5.17 26.73 31.36
CA LEU A 140 -5.89 25.46 31.41
C LEU A 140 -5.12 24.37 32.18
N LEU A 141 -3.81 24.25 31.92
CA LEU A 141 -3.02 23.14 32.44
C LEU A 141 -2.38 23.43 33.83
N SER A 142 -2.31 24.73 34.26
CA SER A 142 -1.93 25.05 35.64
C SER A 142 -3.07 24.85 36.64
N ASN A 143 -4.29 24.60 36.18
CA ASN A 143 -5.43 24.36 37.08
C ASN A 143 -5.36 22.93 37.65
N TYR A 144 -5.28 22.81 38.97
CA TYR A 144 -5.16 21.54 39.68
C TYR A 144 -6.30 20.56 39.38
N ASP A 145 -7.54 21.07 39.33
CA ASP A 145 -8.69 20.21 39.03
C ASP A 145 -8.67 19.65 37.58
N ASN A 146 -8.11 20.44 36.65
CA ASN A 146 -7.92 19.95 35.28
C ASN A 146 -6.82 18.89 35.21
N GLN A 147 -5.69 19.10 35.87
CA GLN A 147 -4.62 18.11 35.95
C GLN A 147 -5.08 16.79 36.57
N THR A 148 -5.88 16.88 37.64
CA THR A 148 -6.43 15.69 38.31
C THR A 148 -7.35 14.91 37.37
N GLU A 149 -8.22 15.60 36.64
CA GLU A 149 -9.14 14.98 35.69
C GLU A 149 -8.41 14.38 34.48
N ILE A 150 -7.37 15.08 33.99
CA ILE A 150 -6.52 14.53 32.90
C ILE A 150 -5.85 13.22 33.35
N ARG A 151 -5.20 13.20 34.52
CA ARG A 151 -4.54 12.00 35.03
C ARG A 151 -5.49 10.83 35.30
N LYS A 152 -6.75 11.12 35.61
CA LYS A 152 -7.79 10.13 35.88
C LYS A 152 -8.34 9.51 34.61
N GLU A 153 -8.63 10.32 33.58
CA GLU A 153 -9.44 9.92 32.45
C GLU A 153 -8.62 9.51 31.19
N PHE A 154 -7.36 10.00 31.09
CA PHE A 154 -6.48 9.62 29.99
C PHE A 154 -5.96 8.18 30.17
N PRO A 155 -5.44 7.53 29.08
CA PRO A 155 -4.91 6.17 29.18
C PRO A 155 -3.84 6.00 30.25
N LYS A 156 -3.71 4.78 30.80
CA LYS A 156 -2.63 4.43 31.73
C LYS A 156 -1.27 4.82 31.15
N LYS A 157 -0.33 5.27 32.00
CA LYS A 157 1.04 5.60 31.57
C LYS A 157 1.79 4.40 30.95
N SER A 158 1.41 3.16 31.31
CA SER A 158 1.94 1.92 30.75
C SER A 158 1.43 1.63 29.32
N VAL A 159 0.36 2.28 28.87
CA VAL A 159 -0.09 2.21 27.46
C VAL A 159 0.76 3.17 26.64
N GLU A 160 1.82 2.67 26.03
CA GLU A 160 2.78 3.48 25.26
C GLU A 160 2.23 3.93 23.91
N ARG A 161 1.37 3.13 23.28
CA ARG A 161 0.68 3.45 22.04
C ARG A 161 -0.63 4.18 22.33
N ARG A 162 -0.62 5.51 22.15
CA ARG A 162 -1.73 6.36 22.57
C ARG A 162 -1.86 7.60 21.70
N ASN A 163 -2.87 7.59 20.84
CA ASN A 163 -3.17 8.67 19.92
C ASN A 163 -4.62 9.16 20.03
N THR A 164 -5.33 8.86 21.13
CA THR A 164 -6.69 9.33 21.34
C THR A 164 -6.68 10.78 21.81
N GLY A 165 -7.19 11.69 20.98
CA GLY A 165 -7.23 13.11 21.26
C GLY A 165 -5.87 13.81 21.23
N TYR A 166 -5.80 15.04 21.76
CA TYR A 166 -4.55 15.75 21.92
C TYR A 166 -3.83 15.32 23.20
N ALA A 167 -2.52 15.09 23.14
CA ALA A 167 -1.73 14.55 24.23
C ALA A 167 -1.44 15.56 25.37
N VAL A 168 -2.46 16.21 25.89
CA VAL A 168 -2.35 17.21 26.98
C VAL A 168 -1.84 16.58 28.28
N ASP A 169 -2.05 15.30 28.46
CA ASP A 169 -1.56 14.51 29.58
C ASP A 169 -0.03 14.37 29.61
N LEU A 170 0.65 14.51 28.46
CA LEU A 170 2.09 14.62 28.39
C LEU A 170 2.57 16.04 28.75
N LEU A 171 1.84 17.07 28.33
CA LEU A 171 2.22 18.44 28.65
C LEU A 171 2.15 18.77 30.14
N ILE A 172 1.16 18.23 30.86
CA ILE A 172 1.05 18.47 32.32
C ILE A 172 2.24 17.89 33.11
N GLU A 173 3.01 16.98 32.55
CA GLU A 173 4.20 16.42 33.18
C GLU A 173 5.47 17.27 32.94
N THR A 174 5.38 18.34 32.14
CA THR A 174 6.52 19.24 31.86
C THR A 174 6.73 20.30 32.93
N ALA A 175 7.93 20.89 32.98
CA ALA A 175 8.40 21.81 34.02
C ALA A 175 7.46 22.99 34.38
N PRO A 176 6.74 23.65 33.46
CA PRO A 176 5.79 24.72 33.81
C PRO A 176 4.61 24.27 34.67
N PHE A 177 4.31 22.95 34.69
CA PHE A 177 3.13 22.37 35.34
C PHE A 177 3.48 21.36 36.44
N THR A 178 4.65 20.70 36.32
CA THR A 178 5.12 19.70 37.30
C THR A 178 6.56 20.00 37.69
N ALA A 179 6.83 20.16 38.97
CA ALA A 179 8.17 20.43 39.50
C ALA A 179 9.14 19.28 39.15
N GLY A 180 10.27 19.63 38.52
CA GLY A 180 11.27 18.65 38.08
C GLY A 180 10.88 17.90 36.80
N GLY A 181 9.82 18.30 36.11
CA GLY A 181 9.48 17.80 34.78
C GLY A 181 10.49 18.26 33.70
N ASP A 182 10.42 17.63 32.54
CA ASP A 182 11.22 18.01 31.38
C ASP A 182 10.86 19.41 30.87
N GLU A 183 11.70 20.02 30.04
CA GLU A 183 11.41 21.28 29.37
C GLU A 183 10.12 21.20 28.55
N PHE A 184 9.40 22.32 28.52
CA PHE A 184 8.15 22.39 27.76
C PHE A 184 8.40 22.38 26.26
N ASN A 185 7.66 21.55 25.52
CA ASN A 185 7.72 21.56 24.05
C ASN A 185 6.34 21.20 23.45
N PHE A 186 5.78 22.10 22.65
CA PHE A 186 4.56 21.83 21.91
C PHE A 186 4.70 20.73 20.84
N CYS A 187 5.91 20.32 20.48
CA CYS A 187 6.14 19.21 19.56
C CYS A 187 5.45 17.93 20.03
N SER A 188 5.40 17.68 21.37
CA SER A 188 4.69 16.55 21.95
C SER A 188 3.20 16.55 21.65
N LEU A 189 2.60 17.71 21.49
CA LEU A 189 1.18 17.93 21.19
C LEU A 189 0.92 17.99 19.68
N ILE A 190 1.84 18.57 18.89
CA ILE A 190 1.79 18.62 17.42
C ILE A 190 1.83 17.22 16.83
N ALA A 191 2.63 16.32 17.42
CA ALA A 191 2.59 14.90 17.09
C ALA A 191 1.25 14.28 17.47
N GLY A 192 0.48 13.83 16.48
CA GLY A 192 -0.87 13.33 16.64
C GLY A 192 -1.97 14.39 16.47
N SER A 193 -1.63 15.64 16.10
CA SER A 193 -2.62 16.70 15.88
C SER A 193 -3.42 16.57 14.59
N GLU A 194 -3.10 15.65 13.71
CA GLU A 194 -3.79 15.39 12.43
C GLU A 194 -3.90 16.61 11.52
N GLY A 195 -2.96 17.57 11.64
CA GLY A 195 -2.96 18.80 10.87
C GLY A 195 -4.08 19.78 11.26
N THR A 196 -4.59 19.69 12.47
CA THR A 196 -5.68 20.55 12.94
C THR A 196 -5.21 21.90 13.52
N TRP A 197 -3.90 22.14 13.65
CA TRP A 197 -3.35 23.28 14.38
C TRP A 197 -2.48 24.22 13.56
N ALA A 198 -1.68 23.66 12.65
CA ALA A 198 -0.71 24.46 11.92
C ALA A 198 -0.36 23.79 10.57
N CYS A 199 0.20 24.58 9.65
CA CYS A 199 0.79 24.08 8.41
C CYS A 199 2.30 23.95 8.59
N ILE A 200 2.79 22.73 8.78
CA ILE A 200 4.20 22.43 9.04
C ILE A 200 5.02 22.62 7.77
N THR A 201 6.15 23.32 7.86
CA THR A 201 7.10 23.55 6.76
C THR A 201 8.44 22.87 6.94
N GLU A 202 8.93 22.79 8.20
CA GLU A 202 10.18 22.10 8.54
C GLU A 202 10.02 21.29 9.83
N ILE A 203 10.76 20.20 9.93
CA ILE A 203 10.73 19.26 11.05
C ILE A 203 12.16 18.89 11.40
N LYS A 204 12.55 19.08 12.67
CA LYS A 204 13.82 18.62 13.23
C LYS A 204 13.58 17.34 14.02
N LEU A 205 14.27 16.28 13.66
CA LEU A 205 14.10 14.93 14.22
C LEU A 205 15.37 14.48 14.92
N ASN A 206 15.23 13.88 16.09
CA ASN A 206 16.26 13.06 16.69
C ASN A 206 16.45 11.79 15.85
N VAL A 207 17.71 11.40 15.63
CA VAL A 207 18.09 10.17 14.97
C VAL A 207 19.05 9.39 15.87
N VAL A 208 19.07 8.08 15.72
CA VAL A 208 19.85 7.19 16.58
C VAL A 208 20.93 6.46 15.77
N PRO A 209 21.94 5.88 16.41
CA PRO A 209 22.90 5.01 15.72
C PRO A 209 22.21 3.87 14.97
N GLN A 210 22.82 3.40 13.88
CA GLN A 210 22.34 2.23 13.15
C GLN A 210 22.16 1.04 14.12
N PRO A 211 21.10 0.24 13.95
CA PRO A 211 20.89 -0.96 14.77
C PRO A 211 22.07 -1.95 14.60
N ALA A 212 22.22 -2.84 15.56
CA ALA A 212 23.23 -3.91 15.55
C ALA A 212 23.08 -4.79 14.28
N LYS A 213 24.15 -5.53 13.93
CA LYS A 213 24.30 -6.13 12.59
C LYS A 213 23.46 -7.37 12.35
N GLU A 214 23.24 -8.17 13.38
CA GLU A 214 22.52 -9.43 13.25
C GLU A 214 21.09 -9.31 13.75
N THR A 215 20.18 -9.85 12.94
CA THR A 215 18.75 -9.94 13.27
C THR A 215 18.32 -11.38 13.20
N GLY A 216 17.66 -11.88 14.24
CA GLY A 216 17.06 -13.21 14.31
C GLY A 216 15.59 -13.13 14.67
N LEU A 217 14.79 -13.99 14.07
CA LEU A 217 13.36 -14.13 14.34
C LEU A 217 13.09 -15.49 14.98
N LEU A 218 12.56 -15.49 16.19
CA LEU A 218 11.95 -16.67 16.82
C LEU A 218 10.47 -16.68 16.45
N CYS A 219 10.03 -17.70 15.69
CA CYS A 219 8.64 -17.81 15.19
C CYS A 219 7.91 -18.92 15.96
N VAL A 220 7.26 -18.59 17.07
CA VAL A 220 6.60 -19.57 17.92
C VAL A 220 5.19 -19.88 17.43
N HIS A 221 4.86 -21.16 17.29
CA HIS A 221 3.57 -21.66 16.78
C HIS A 221 2.66 -22.09 17.92
N PHE A 222 1.36 -21.73 17.84
CA PHE A 222 0.39 -21.96 18.91
C PHE A 222 -0.90 -22.59 18.37
N ASN A 223 -1.59 -23.34 19.27
CA ASN A 223 -2.90 -23.93 19.00
C ASN A 223 -4.07 -22.98 19.25
N SER A 224 -3.84 -21.84 19.91
CA SER A 224 -4.83 -20.79 20.10
C SER A 224 -4.19 -19.39 20.14
N ILE A 225 -5.00 -18.37 19.87
CA ILE A 225 -4.59 -16.96 20.03
C ILE A 225 -4.29 -16.67 21.51
N ASP A 226 -5.10 -17.17 22.43
CA ASP A 226 -4.92 -16.97 23.87
C ASP A 226 -3.54 -17.45 24.35
N GLU A 227 -3.10 -18.67 23.96
CA GLU A 227 -1.75 -19.14 24.22
C GLU A 227 -0.67 -18.18 23.75
N SER A 228 -0.83 -17.63 22.53
CA SER A 228 0.15 -16.71 21.94
C SER A 228 0.27 -15.41 22.71
N LEU A 229 -0.83 -14.90 23.25
CA LEU A 229 -0.84 -13.66 24.05
C LEU A 229 -0.20 -13.86 25.42
N HIS A 230 -0.41 -15.00 26.06
CA HIS A 230 0.31 -15.34 27.31
C HIS A 230 1.81 -15.57 27.06
N ALA A 231 2.16 -16.22 25.93
CA ALA A 231 3.56 -16.39 25.52
C ALA A 231 4.25 -15.06 25.20
N ASN A 232 3.51 -14.09 24.63
CA ASN A 232 4.02 -12.74 24.39
C ASN A 232 4.54 -12.09 25.69
N LEU A 233 3.83 -12.23 26.81
CA LEU A 233 4.28 -11.70 28.11
C LEU A 233 5.60 -12.34 28.59
N ILE A 234 5.85 -13.62 28.25
CA ILE A 234 7.14 -14.27 28.52
C ILE A 234 8.22 -13.69 27.62
N GLY A 235 7.96 -13.59 26.31
CA GLY A 235 8.91 -13.05 25.32
C GLY A 235 9.37 -11.64 25.64
N LEU A 236 8.49 -10.78 26.13
CA LEU A 236 8.78 -9.39 26.47
C LEU A 236 9.78 -9.22 27.63
N LYS A 237 9.90 -10.19 28.55
CA LYS A 237 10.92 -10.17 29.63
C LYS A 237 12.34 -10.13 29.09
N TYR A 238 12.54 -10.63 27.86
CA TYR A 238 13.82 -10.68 27.17
C TYR A 238 14.13 -9.46 26.30
N LYS A 239 13.28 -8.41 26.36
CA LYS A 239 13.43 -7.14 25.66
C LYS A 239 13.70 -7.31 24.15
N PRO A 240 12.76 -7.92 23.40
CA PRO A 240 12.87 -8.07 21.96
C PRO A 240 12.78 -6.70 21.25
N SER A 241 13.23 -6.62 20.00
CA SER A 241 13.06 -5.44 19.16
C SER A 241 11.66 -5.36 18.53
N ALA A 242 10.98 -6.50 18.38
CA ALA A 242 9.58 -6.59 17.98
C ALA A 242 8.94 -7.88 18.53
N SER A 243 7.64 -7.87 18.76
CA SER A 243 6.82 -9.04 19.04
C SER A 243 5.47 -8.91 18.33
N GLU A 244 5.28 -9.72 17.26
CA GLU A 244 4.23 -9.56 16.26
C GLU A 244 3.39 -10.81 16.12
N LEU A 245 2.06 -10.66 16.11
CA LEU A 245 1.13 -11.76 15.94
C LEU A 245 0.74 -11.93 14.46
N ILE A 246 0.63 -13.17 14.00
CA ILE A 246 0.05 -13.58 12.72
C ILE A 246 -0.95 -14.69 13.01
N ASP A 247 -2.24 -14.46 12.75
CA ASP A 247 -3.27 -15.48 12.97
C ASP A 247 -3.44 -16.46 11.81
N HIS A 248 -4.23 -17.50 12.04
CA HIS A 248 -4.57 -18.53 11.08
C HIS A 248 -5.12 -17.98 9.76
N TYR A 249 -5.98 -16.94 9.80
CA TYR A 249 -6.63 -16.42 8.59
C TYR A 249 -5.67 -15.67 7.68
N VAL A 250 -4.75 -14.90 8.24
CA VAL A 250 -3.66 -14.30 7.47
C VAL A 250 -2.84 -15.40 6.81
N LEU A 251 -2.52 -16.47 7.55
CA LEU A 251 -1.78 -17.62 7.01
C LEU A 251 -2.56 -18.30 5.88
N GLU A 252 -3.87 -18.52 6.02
CA GLU A 252 -4.71 -19.11 4.97
C GLU A 252 -4.73 -18.28 3.69
N CYS A 253 -4.92 -16.95 3.81
CA CYS A 253 -4.88 -16.04 2.65
C CYS A 253 -3.56 -16.11 1.87
N THR A 254 -2.45 -16.49 2.51
CA THR A 254 -1.15 -16.61 1.85
C THR A 254 -1.02 -17.88 1.01
N LYS A 255 -1.80 -18.95 1.26
CA LYS A 255 -1.75 -20.21 0.50
C LYS A 255 -2.07 -20.02 -0.98
N GLY A 256 -3.06 -19.16 -1.28
CA GLY A 256 -3.49 -18.86 -2.65
C GLY A 256 -2.64 -17.83 -3.38
N ASN A 257 -1.73 -17.13 -2.71
CA ASN A 257 -0.89 -16.09 -3.31
C ASN A 257 0.47 -16.67 -3.74
N ILE A 258 0.81 -16.53 -5.02
CA ILE A 258 2.01 -17.16 -5.63
C ILE A 258 3.31 -16.73 -4.94
N GLU A 259 3.43 -15.47 -4.54
CA GLU A 259 4.64 -14.96 -3.87
C GLU A 259 4.63 -15.30 -2.39
N GLN A 260 3.50 -15.12 -1.70
CA GLN A 260 3.43 -15.36 -0.26
C GLN A 260 3.45 -16.85 0.11
N SER A 261 2.95 -17.73 -0.77
CA SER A 261 3.04 -19.18 -0.55
C SER A 261 4.48 -19.67 -0.39
N LYS A 262 5.45 -19.03 -1.06
CA LYS A 262 6.88 -19.32 -0.93
C LYS A 262 7.45 -18.85 0.41
N ASN A 263 6.85 -17.83 1.01
CA ASN A 263 7.27 -17.25 2.28
C ASN A 263 6.76 -18.05 3.49
N ARG A 264 5.95 -19.09 3.27
CA ARG A 264 5.42 -20.01 4.32
C ARG A 264 6.40 -21.11 4.75
N PHE A 265 7.61 -21.12 4.27
CA PHE A 265 8.60 -22.20 4.48
C PHE A 265 8.89 -22.51 5.96
N PHE A 266 8.60 -21.58 6.87
CA PHE A 266 8.80 -21.71 8.31
C PHE A 266 7.56 -22.21 9.06
N VAL A 267 6.41 -22.33 8.40
CA VAL A 267 5.13 -22.72 9.02
C VAL A 267 5.06 -24.23 9.10
N GLU A 268 4.94 -24.76 10.33
CA GLU A 268 4.78 -26.17 10.63
C GLU A 268 3.37 -26.47 11.11
N GLY A 269 2.71 -27.47 10.52
CA GLY A 269 1.34 -27.84 10.83
C GLY A 269 0.32 -26.80 10.38
N ASP A 270 -0.72 -26.61 11.21
CA ASP A 270 -1.80 -25.64 10.98
C ASP A 270 -2.01 -24.75 12.22
N PRO A 271 -1.09 -23.82 12.48
CA PRO A 271 -1.13 -23.01 13.69
C PRO A 271 -2.35 -22.07 13.71
N ALA A 272 -2.99 -21.95 14.86
CA ALA A 272 -4.01 -20.93 15.10
C ALA A 272 -3.39 -19.53 15.17
N ALA A 273 -2.14 -19.43 15.63
CA ALA A 273 -1.36 -18.20 15.65
C ALA A 273 0.15 -18.50 15.59
N ILE A 274 0.91 -17.54 15.04
CA ILE A 274 2.38 -17.51 15.13
C ILE A 274 2.78 -16.19 15.77
N LEU A 275 3.59 -16.22 16.81
CA LEU A 275 4.23 -15.05 17.39
C LEU A 275 5.65 -14.93 16.83
N VAL A 276 5.93 -13.83 16.15
CA VAL A 276 7.25 -13.52 15.58
C VAL A 276 7.96 -12.56 16.54
N ILE A 277 8.96 -13.07 17.24
CA ILE A 277 9.76 -12.31 18.22
C ILE A 277 11.11 -12.01 17.60
N GLU A 278 11.44 -10.71 17.45
CA GLU A 278 12.69 -10.26 16.83
C GLU A 278 13.71 -9.87 17.90
N PHE A 279 14.94 -10.35 17.71
CA PHE A 279 16.10 -9.90 18.45
C PHE A 279 17.16 -9.33 17.52
N VAL A 280 17.72 -8.17 17.89
CA VAL A 280 18.82 -7.50 17.17
C VAL A 280 20.01 -7.40 18.10
N LYS A 281 21.13 -8.04 17.74
CA LYS A 281 22.37 -8.13 18.54
C LYS A 281 23.61 -8.03 17.65
N GLU A 282 24.78 -7.98 18.26
CA GLU A 282 26.03 -7.95 17.49
C GLU A 282 26.35 -9.30 16.85
N THR A 283 25.99 -10.40 17.51
CA THR A 283 26.29 -11.76 17.04
C THR A 283 25.05 -12.67 17.02
N ARG A 284 25.09 -13.73 16.22
CA ARG A 284 24.05 -14.76 16.16
C ARG A 284 24.01 -15.60 17.41
N GLU A 285 25.15 -15.83 18.02
CA GLU A 285 25.30 -16.60 19.25
C GLU A 285 24.51 -15.95 20.40
N GLU A 286 24.58 -14.62 20.52
CA GLU A 286 23.77 -13.88 21.51
C GLU A 286 22.27 -14.06 21.26
N ILE A 287 21.84 -14.02 19.99
CA ILE A 287 20.43 -14.22 19.64
C ILE A 287 19.99 -15.64 19.97
N LEU A 288 20.80 -16.66 19.60
CA LEU A 288 20.50 -18.07 19.90
C LEU A 288 20.42 -18.33 21.41
N ALA A 289 21.32 -17.71 22.19
CA ALA A 289 21.26 -17.85 23.65
C ALA A 289 19.95 -17.29 24.22
N LEU A 290 19.50 -16.12 23.74
CA LEU A 290 18.23 -15.51 24.16
C LEU A 290 17.03 -16.35 23.70
N THR A 291 17.00 -16.77 22.45
CA THR A 291 15.86 -17.55 21.90
C THR A 291 15.72 -18.91 22.59
N ASN A 292 16.82 -19.57 22.95
CA ASN A 292 16.80 -20.80 23.74
C ASN A 292 16.23 -20.60 25.15
N GLN A 293 16.51 -19.47 25.79
CA GLN A 293 15.93 -19.13 27.09
C GLN A 293 14.42 -18.86 26.98
N VAL A 294 14.02 -18.08 25.96
CA VAL A 294 12.58 -17.82 25.69
C VAL A 294 11.83 -19.13 25.42
N GLU A 295 12.40 -20.03 24.60
CA GLU A 295 11.82 -21.35 24.34
C GLU A 295 11.69 -22.17 25.63
N ALA A 296 12.73 -22.20 26.47
CA ALA A 296 12.71 -22.94 27.71
C ALA A 296 11.59 -22.46 28.66
N ASP A 297 11.46 -21.14 28.82
CA ASP A 297 10.42 -20.54 29.67
C ASP A 297 9.00 -20.78 29.12
N MET A 298 8.82 -20.65 27.78
CA MET A 298 7.54 -20.93 27.18
C MET A 298 7.14 -22.41 27.27
N ARG A 299 8.10 -23.34 27.08
CA ARG A 299 7.86 -24.78 27.27
C ARG A 299 7.55 -25.12 28.71
N ALA A 300 8.22 -24.49 29.69
CA ALA A 300 7.92 -24.66 31.12
C ALA A 300 6.51 -24.19 31.46
N ALA A 301 5.98 -23.21 30.74
CA ALA A 301 4.60 -22.74 30.85
C ALA A 301 3.59 -23.54 30.01
N ASN A 302 4.03 -24.59 29.29
CA ASN A 302 3.23 -25.37 28.34
C ASN A 302 2.64 -24.50 27.19
N LEU A 303 3.37 -23.51 26.70
CA LEU A 303 2.96 -22.62 25.62
C LEU A 303 3.82 -22.85 24.38
N GLY A 304 3.16 -22.97 23.22
CA GLY A 304 3.80 -23.18 21.92
C GLY A 304 4.27 -24.60 21.67
N TYR A 305 4.27 -25.02 20.39
CA TYR A 305 4.65 -26.38 20.01
C TYR A 305 5.84 -26.46 19.04
N HIS A 306 6.16 -25.34 18.32
CA HIS A 306 7.27 -25.27 17.37
C HIS A 306 7.96 -23.91 17.47
N PHE A 307 9.33 -23.89 17.47
CA PHE A 307 10.13 -22.71 17.82
C PHE A 307 11.28 -22.47 16.83
N PRO A 308 11.03 -22.29 15.52
CA PRO A 308 12.12 -22.06 14.56
C PRO A 308 12.75 -20.67 14.77
N VAL A 309 14.09 -20.63 14.72
CA VAL A 309 14.87 -19.38 14.72
C VAL A 309 15.47 -19.15 13.35
N LEU A 310 15.21 -17.96 12.76
CA LEU A 310 15.54 -17.66 11.38
C LEU A 310 16.39 -16.41 11.24
N PHE A 311 17.35 -16.42 10.31
CA PHE A 311 18.35 -15.38 10.13
C PHE A 311 18.47 -14.93 8.66
N GLY A 312 19.09 -13.77 8.46
CA GLY A 312 19.54 -13.29 7.15
C GLY A 312 18.39 -13.03 6.17
N ALA A 313 18.46 -13.61 4.97
CA ALA A 313 17.46 -13.37 3.93
C ALA A 313 16.05 -13.89 4.28
N ASP A 314 15.96 -14.87 5.15
CA ASP A 314 14.70 -15.49 5.54
C ASP A 314 13.89 -14.60 6.46
N THR A 315 14.52 -13.76 7.28
CA THR A 315 13.82 -12.75 8.10
C THR A 315 12.99 -11.81 7.23
N LYS A 316 13.53 -11.37 6.08
CA LYS A 316 12.82 -10.50 5.13
C LYS A 316 11.59 -11.16 4.52
N LYS A 317 11.63 -12.48 4.28
CA LYS A 317 10.49 -13.23 3.74
C LYS A 317 9.34 -13.28 4.74
N ILE A 318 9.65 -13.49 6.03
CA ILE A 318 8.65 -13.52 7.11
C ILE A 318 8.00 -12.14 7.27
N TRP A 319 8.80 -11.08 7.34
CA TRP A 319 8.28 -9.72 7.38
C TRP A 319 7.47 -9.34 6.15
N THR A 320 7.84 -9.85 4.97
CA THR A 320 7.06 -9.65 3.74
C THR A 320 5.70 -10.35 3.82
N LEU A 321 5.65 -11.58 4.32
CA LEU A 321 4.40 -12.30 4.56
C LEU A 321 3.51 -11.55 5.56
N ARG A 322 4.06 -11.14 6.70
CA ARG A 322 3.32 -10.38 7.72
C ARG A 322 2.75 -9.08 7.16
N LYS A 323 3.54 -8.29 6.43
CA LYS A 323 3.11 -7.01 5.82
C LYS A 323 2.05 -7.20 4.72
N ALA A 324 2.02 -8.35 4.06
CA ALA A 324 1.02 -8.64 3.03
C ALA A 324 -0.39 -8.89 3.59
N GLY A 325 -0.53 -9.25 4.87
CA GLY A 325 -1.81 -9.66 5.48
C GLY A 325 -2.96 -8.70 5.22
N LEU A 326 -2.77 -7.40 5.46
CA LEU A 326 -3.78 -6.36 5.21
C LEU A 326 -4.23 -6.31 3.74
N GLY A 327 -3.29 -6.42 2.81
CA GLY A 327 -3.59 -6.41 1.38
C GLY A 327 -4.36 -7.65 0.94
N LEU A 328 -3.98 -8.82 1.46
CA LEU A 328 -4.63 -10.08 1.14
C LEU A 328 -6.10 -10.10 1.61
N LEU A 329 -6.39 -9.53 2.78
CA LEU A 329 -7.75 -9.37 3.29
C LEU A 329 -8.61 -8.42 2.43
N SER A 330 -7.99 -7.48 1.72
CA SER A 330 -8.70 -6.57 0.81
C SER A 330 -9.15 -7.25 -0.51
N ASN A 331 -8.61 -8.45 -0.81
CA ASN A 331 -8.91 -9.19 -2.04
C ASN A 331 -10.19 -10.03 -1.97
N LEU A 332 -10.94 -9.97 -0.87
CA LEU A 332 -12.21 -10.68 -0.73
C LEU A 332 -13.19 -10.21 -1.82
N PRO A 333 -13.75 -11.14 -2.62
CA PRO A 333 -14.75 -10.79 -3.63
C PRO A 333 -16.07 -10.36 -2.97
N GLY A 334 -16.90 -9.62 -3.72
CA GLY A 334 -18.19 -9.15 -3.21
C GLY A 334 -18.11 -7.81 -2.47
N ASP A 335 -19.17 -7.47 -1.77
CA ASP A 335 -19.36 -6.18 -1.10
C ASP A 335 -18.96 -6.19 0.39
N GLU A 336 -18.85 -7.37 1.00
CA GLU A 336 -18.28 -7.51 2.34
C GLU A 336 -16.78 -7.24 2.31
N LYS A 337 -16.31 -6.42 3.23
CA LYS A 337 -14.91 -6.03 3.33
C LYS A 337 -14.43 -6.07 4.78
N ALA A 338 -13.14 -6.31 4.96
CA ALA A 338 -12.47 -6.19 6.25
C ALA A 338 -12.37 -4.70 6.61
N VAL A 339 -13.31 -4.21 7.43
CA VAL A 339 -13.42 -2.79 7.78
C VAL A 339 -12.53 -2.43 8.98
N PRO A 340 -11.87 -1.25 8.97
CA PRO A 340 -10.96 -0.84 10.03
C PRO A 340 -11.67 -0.21 11.24
N VAL A 341 -12.86 -0.70 11.63
CA VAL A 341 -13.74 -0.05 12.61
C VAL A 341 -13.17 -0.08 14.02
N ILE A 342 -12.53 -1.16 14.38
CA ILE A 342 -12.06 -1.47 15.73
C ILE A 342 -10.58 -1.89 15.77
N GLU A 343 -9.87 -1.71 14.66
CA GLU A 343 -8.43 -1.90 14.66
C GLU A 343 -7.74 -0.77 15.42
N ASP A 344 -6.50 -0.98 15.88
CA ASP A 344 -5.68 0.05 16.47
C ASP A 344 -6.03 0.41 17.93
N THR A 345 -6.85 -0.40 18.59
CA THR A 345 -7.07 -0.25 20.02
C THR A 345 -5.87 -0.79 20.81
N ALA A 346 -5.40 0.00 21.78
CA ALA A 346 -4.25 -0.34 22.59
C ALA A 346 -4.60 -0.38 24.08
N VAL A 347 -4.13 -1.40 24.77
CA VAL A 347 -4.26 -1.58 26.23
C VAL A 347 -2.88 -1.86 26.83
N ASP A 348 -2.81 -1.88 28.17
CA ASP A 348 -1.62 -2.40 28.82
C ASP A 348 -1.33 -3.84 28.33
N VAL A 349 -0.07 -4.14 28.04
CA VAL A 349 0.30 -5.45 27.50
C VAL A 349 -0.07 -6.61 28.43
N GLU A 350 -0.07 -6.37 29.73
CA GLU A 350 -0.49 -7.36 30.72
C GLU A 350 -2.00 -7.63 30.70
N ASP A 351 -2.80 -6.62 30.29
CA ASP A 351 -4.24 -6.73 30.15
C ASP A 351 -4.65 -7.39 28.81
N LEU A 352 -3.74 -7.44 27.82
CA LEU A 352 -4.06 -7.83 26.44
C LEU A 352 -4.76 -9.19 26.31
N PRO A 353 -4.38 -10.28 27.02
CA PRO A 353 -5.08 -11.58 26.93
C PRO A 353 -6.56 -11.47 27.36
N ASN A 354 -6.84 -10.80 28.47
CA ASN A 354 -8.18 -10.60 28.97
C ASN A 354 -9.01 -9.68 28.06
N TYR A 355 -8.39 -8.60 27.58
CA TYR A 355 -9.00 -7.67 26.65
C TYR A 355 -9.44 -8.36 25.36
N ILE A 356 -8.59 -9.16 24.73
CA ILE A 356 -8.89 -9.89 23.50
C ILE A 356 -9.98 -10.95 23.70
N ARG A 357 -10.02 -11.60 24.86
CA ARG A 357 -11.10 -12.55 25.19
C ARG A 357 -12.46 -11.83 25.22
N GLU A 358 -12.59 -10.74 26.00
CA GLU A 358 -13.84 -9.96 26.08
C GLU A 358 -14.20 -9.34 24.74
N PHE A 359 -13.21 -8.91 23.97
CA PHE A 359 -13.40 -8.40 22.62
C PHE A 359 -14.01 -9.46 21.68
N ASN A 360 -13.50 -10.69 21.71
CA ASN A 360 -14.03 -11.79 20.92
C ASN A 360 -15.47 -12.18 21.36
N GLU A 361 -15.81 -12.00 22.64
CA GLU A 361 -17.19 -12.18 23.13
C GLU A 361 -18.14 -11.15 22.49
N ILE A 362 -17.71 -9.88 22.35
CA ILE A 362 -18.50 -8.86 21.62
C ILE A 362 -18.72 -9.29 20.17
N LEU A 363 -17.68 -9.73 19.46
CA LEU A 363 -17.81 -10.16 18.06
C LEU A 363 -18.76 -11.36 17.93
N THR A 364 -18.61 -12.35 18.81
CA THR A 364 -19.43 -13.57 18.83
C THR A 364 -20.92 -13.23 19.04
N LYS A 365 -21.22 -12.30 19.96
CA LYS A 365 -22.58 -11.79 20.20
C LYS A 365 -23.25 -11.26 18.93
N HIS A 366 -22.47 -10.67 18.02
CA HIS A 366 -22.93 -10.11 16.76
C HIS A 366 -22.78 -11.06 15.57
N GLY A 367 -22.39 -12.32 15.80
CA GLY A 367 -22.14 -13.30 14.73
C GLY A 367 -20.98 -12.94 13.83
N LEU A 368 -20.03 -12.12 14.33
CA LEU A 368 -18.86 -11.66 13.60
C LEU A 368 -17.62 -12.43 14.01
N TYR A 369 -16.66 -12.38 13.12
CA TYR A 369 -15.31 -12.84 13.31
C TYR A 369 -14.33 -11.73 12.87
N ALA A 370 -13.22 -11.57 13.56
CA ALA A 370 -12.15 -10.67 13.16
C ALA A 370 -10.82 -11.41 12.96
N VAL A 371 -10.06 -10.94 12.02
CA VAL A 371 -8.66 -11.31 11.86
C VAL A 371 -7.82 -10.60 12.91
N HIS A 372 -6.91 -11.34 13.57
CA HIS A 372 -6.03 -10.81 14.61
C HIS A 372 -4.59 -10.76 14.10
N TYR A 373 -4.01 -9.58 14.02
CA TYR A 373 -2.60 -9.45 13.64
C TYR A 373 -1.98 -8.18 14.19
N ALA A 374 -0.67 -8.10 14.17
CA ALA A 374 0.21 -6.98 14.49
C ALA A 374 0.78 -6.98 15.92
N HIS A 375 0.92 -5.93 16.50
CA HIS A 375 1.80 -5.40 17.52
C HIS A 375 1.54 -5.93 18.95
N ALA A 376 1.52 -7.26 19.15
CA ALA A 376 1.26 -7.87 20.44
C ALA A 376 2.23 -7.37 21.54
N GLY A 377 3.50 -7.10 21.15
CA GLY A 377 4.52 -6.59 22.05
C GLY A 377 4.24 -5.21 22.66
N SER A 378 3.36 -4.42 22.06
CA SER A 378 2.97 -3.08 22.55
C SER A 378 1.51 -2.97 22.98
N GLY A 379 0.85 -4.11 23.23
CA GLY A 379 -0.54 -4.12 23.71
C GLY A 379 -1.58 -3.71 22.67
N GLU A 380 -1.25 -3.81 21.37
CA GLU A 380 -2.12 -3.42 20.26
C GLU A 380 -2.26 -4.55 19.26
N LEU A 381 -3.49 -4.89 18.90
CA LEU A 381 -3.79 -5.78 17.78
C LEU A 381 -4.71 -5.11 16.78
N HIS A 382 -4.44 -5.35 15.50
CA HIS A 382 -5.32 -4.94 14.43
C HIS A 382 -6.42 -5.99 14.24
N LEU A 383 -7.65 -5.56 14.47
CA LEU A 383 -8.85 -6.41 14.46
C LEU A 383 -9.81 -5.90 13.37
N ARG A 384 -10.10 -6.74 12.39
CA ARG A 384 -10.92 -6.35 11.22
C ARG A 384 -12.06 -7.32 11.00
N PRO A 385 -13.28 -6.98 11.44
CA PRO A 385 -14.46 -7.76 11.11
C PRO A 385 -14.85 -7.57 9.64
N LEU A 386 -15.53 -8.57 9.07
CA LEU A 386 -16.12 -8.51 7.74
C LEU A 386 -17.49 -7.89 7.82
N ILE A 387 -17.70 -6.73 7.19
CA ILE A 387 -18.97 -6.01 7.19
C ILE A 387 -19.27 -5.47 5.79
N ASN A 388 -20.53 -5.56 5.37
CA ASN A 388 -21.02 -4.94 4.15
C ASN A 388 -21.58 -3.54 4.45
N LEU A 389 -20.78 -2.49 4.25
CA LEU A 389 -21.19 -1.10 4.51
C LEU A 389 -22.19 -0.53 3.50
N LYS A 390 -22.50 -1.24 2.41
CA LYS A 390 -23.54 -0.83 1.45
C LYS A 390 -24.94 -1.16 1.96
N THR A 391 -25.09 -2.02 2.97
CA THR A 391 -26.38 -2.33 3.58
C THR A 391 -26.65 -1.44 4.79
N VAL A 392 -27.93 -1.20 5.08
CA VAL A 392 -28.36 -0.46 6.27
C VAL A 392 -27.95 -1.19 7.54
N GLU A 393 -28.13 -2.51 7.55
CA GLU A 393 -27.77 -3.40 8.65
C GLU A 393 -26.26 -3.39 8.91
N GLY A 394 -25.45 -3.47 7.85
CA GLY A 394 -24.00 -3.43 7.96
C GLY A 394 -23.48 -2.07 8.47
N ASN A 395 -24.08 -0.98 8.02
CA ASN A 395 -23.74 0.36 8.52
C ASN A 395 -24.09 0.51 10.01
N LYS A 396 -25.28 0.04 10.43
CA LYS A 396 -25.67 0.03 11.84
C LYS A 396 -24.74 -0.85 12.68
N LEU A 397 -24.39 -2.03 12.18
CA LEU A 397 -23.48 -2.97 12.86
C LEU A 397 -22.09 -2.36 13.04
N PHE A 398 -21.57 -1.67 12.01
CA PHE A 398 -20.32 -0.94 12.03
C PHE A 398 -20.26 0.06 13.21
N ARG A 399 -21.34 0.82 13.44
CA ARG A 399 -21.46 1.74 14.55
C ARG A 399 -21.56 1.01 15.90
N THR A 400 -22.44 0.02 16.02
CA THR A 400 -22.68 -0.74 17.25
C THR A 400 -21.39 -1.38 17.77
N ILE A 401 -20.60 -1.99 16.90
CA ILE A 401 -19.30 -2.59 17.28
C ILE A 401 -18.33 -1.52 17.79
N ALA A 402 -18.26 -0.35 17.13
CA ALA A 402 -17.39 0.74 17.58
C ALA A 402 -17.76 1.24 18.99
N GLU A 403 -19.05 1.38 19.29
CA GLU A 403 -19.57 1.81 20.60
C GLU A 403 -19.24 0.80 21.70
N GLU A 404 -19.48 -0.48 21.46
CA GLU A 404 -19.20 -1.56 22.43
C GLU A 404 -17.69 -1.69 22.68
N VAL A 405 -16.87 -1.60 21.63
CA VAL A 405 -15.41 -1.68 21.77
C VAL A 405 -14.83 -0.43 22.43
N ALA A 406 -15.32 0.78 22.12
CA ALA A 406 -14.91 1.99 22.84
C ALA A 406 -15.18 1.89 24.34
N THR A 407 -16.33 1.29 24.73
CA THR A 407 -16.67 1.02 26.11
C THR A 407 -15.70 0.01 26.75
N LEU A 408 -15.34 -1.04 26.02
CA LEU A 408 -14.37 -2.04 26.50
C LEU A 408 -12.98 -1.42 26.67
N VAL A 409 -12.49 -0.65 25.71
CA VAL A 409 -11.19 0.04 25.80
C VAL A 409 -11.15 0.98 27.00
N LYS A 410 -12.23 1.72 27.25
CA LYS A 410 -12.34 2.61 28.42
C LYS A 410 -12.30 1.82 29.75
N LYS A 411 -12.90 0.63 29.81
CA LYS A 411 -12.83 -0.26 30.99
C LYS A 411 -11.38 -0.60 31.34
N TYR A 412 -10.52 -0.79 30.36
CA TYR A 412 -9.11 -1.11 30.53
C TYR A 412 -8.21 0.14 30.67
N ASN A 413 -8.79 1.37 30.67
CA ASN A 413 -8.06 2.63 30.60
C ASN A 413 -7.00 2.62 29.47
N GLY A 414 -7.39 2.07 28.31
CA GLY A 414 -6.60 2.00 27.08
C GLY A 414 -6.79 3.21 26.19
N SER A 415 -6.20 3.15 25.01
CA SER A 415 -6.34 4.14 23.93
C SER A 415 -7.17 3.55 22.79
N LEU A 416 -8.18 4.28 22.31
CA LEU A 416 -9.01 3.85 21.18
C LEU A 416 -8.23 3.88 19.86
N SER A 417 -7.17 4.68 19.80
CA SER A 417 -6.19 4.72 18.73
C SER A 417 -4.79 4.56 19.30
N GLY A 418 -4.08 3.53 18.86
CA GLY A 418 -2.68 3.30 19.21
C GLY A 418 -1.71 4.04 18.29
N GLU A 419 -1.90 3.94 16.97
CA GLU A 419 -1.00 4.54 15.97
C GLU A 419 -1.71 5.20 14.77
N HIS A 420 -2.95 4.79 14.45
CA HIS A 420 -3.62 5.25 13.22
C HIS A 420 -4.26 6.65 13.34
N GLY A 421 -4.42 7.17 14.56
CA GLY A 421 -5.10 8.43 14.84
C GLY A 421 -6.62 8.30 14.92
N ASP A 422 -7.28 9.36 15.33
CA ASP A 422 -8.74 9.39 15.53
C ASP A 422 -9.50 9.63 14.21
N GLY A 423 -9.08 10.63 13.47
CA GLY A 423 -9.68 11.00 12.19
C GLY A 423 -11.19 11.19 12.25
N ARG A 424 -11.86 10.69 11.21
CA ARG A 424 -13.32 10.62 11.16
C ARG A 424 -13.90 9.37 11.80
N LEU A 425 -13.08 8.35 11.95
CA LEU A 425 -13.53 7.04 12.42
C LEU A 425 -13.73 6.99 13.93
N ARG A 426 -12.83 7.62 14.69
CA ARG A 426 -12.78 7.53 16.17
C ARG A 426 -13.03 8.85 16.88
N GLY A 427 -12.95 9.97 16.17
CA GLY A 427 -13.01 11.30 16.78
C GLY A 427 -14.30 11.58 17.58
N GLU A 428 -15.45 11.00 17.22
CA GLU A 428 -16.68 11.17 17.99
C GLU A 428 -16.61 10.52 19.38
N PHE A 429 -15.78 9.46 19.53
CA PHE A 429 -15.65 8.72 20.79
C PHE A 429 -14.65 9.35 21.77
N ILE A 430 -13.88 10.37 21.35
CA ILE A 430 -12.89 11.03 22.24
C ILE A 430 -13.54 11.52 23.52
N ARG A 431 -14.76 12.10 23.41
CA ARG A 431 -15.52 12.54 24.59
C ARG A 431 -15.75 11.40 25.59
N GLN A 432 -16.08 10.21 25.12
CA GLN A 432 -16.23 9.01 25.96
C GLN A 432 -14.89 8.56 26.56
N MET A 433 -13.83 8.66 25.76
CA MET A 433 -12.51 8.16 26.18
C MET A 433 -11.86 9.06 27.25
N VAL A 434 -11.90 10.37 27.08
CA VAL A 434 -11.19 11.31 27.96
C VAL A 434 -12.11 12.03 28.95
N GLY A 435 -13.43 11.78 28.92
CA GLY A 435 -14.43 12.45 29.76
C GLY A 435 -14.82 13.84 29.23
N GLU A 436 -16.02 14.28 29.60
CA GLU A 436 -16.61 15.55 29.14
C GLU A 436 -15.73 16.75 29.45
N LYS A 437 -15.22 16.86 30.70
CA LYS A 437 -14.42 18.00 31.14
C LYS A 437 -13.13 18.13 30.30
N ASN A 438 -12.41 17.04 30.10
CA ASN A 438 -11.22 17.04 29.27
C ASN A 438 -11.53 17.30 27.80
N TYR A 439 -12.64 16.77 27.28
CA TYR A 439 -13.06 17.05 25.91
C TYR A 439 -13.29 18.55 25.67
N GLN A 440 -13.93 19.25 26.63
CA GLN A 440 -14.11 20.70 26.57
C GLN A 440 -12.76 21.44 26.65
N LEU A 441 -11.81 20.92 27.42
CA LEU A 441 -10.45 21.46 27.46
C LEU A 441 -9.75 21.33 26.09
N LEU A 442 -9.85 20.16 25.44
CA LEU A 442 -9.30 19.94 24.09
C LEU A 442 -9.91 20.93 23.08
N LYS A 443 -11.20 21.20 23.16
CA LYS A 443 -11.87 22.22 22.32
C LYS A 443 -11.33 23.62 22.56
N GLN A 444 -11.09 24.01 23.80
CA GLN A 444 -10.52 25.32 24.14
C GLN A 444 -9.10 25.46 23.58
N ILE A 445 -8.27 24.41 23.66
CA ILE A 445 -6.94 24.41 23.07
C ILE A 445 -7.05 24.54 21.55
N LYS A 446 -7.89 23.74 20.89
CA LYS A 446 -8.10 23.84 19.42
C LYS A 446 -8.51 25.25 19.01
N ASN A 447 -9.43 25.88 19.75
CA ASN A 447 -9.87 27.25 19.46
C ASN A 447 -8.79 28.30 19.69
N ALA A 448 -7.87 28.07 20.65
CA ALA A 448 -6.72 28.97 20.83
C ALA A 448 -5.73 28.91 19.68
N TRP A 449 -5.50 27.70 19.10
CA TRP A 449 -4.60 27.49 17.97
C TRP A 449 -5.21 27.94 16.63
N ASP A 450 -6.48 27.70 16.44
CA ASP A 450 -7.17 27.92 15.16
C ASP A 450 -8.56 28.53 15.39
N PRO A 451 -8.64 29.80 15.79
CA PRO A 451 -9.90 30.45 16.13
C PRO A 451 -10.86 30.61 14.94
N GLN A 452 -10.35 30.47 13.71
CA GLN A 452 -11.16 30.57 12.49
C GLN A 452 -11.52 29.20 11.90
N HIS A 453 -11.13 28.09 12.54
CA HIS A 453 -11.36 26.71 12.09
C HIS A 453 -10.89 26.44 10.64
N ILE A 454 -9.72 26.99 10.28
CA ILE A 454 -9.12 26.85 8.94
C ILE A 454 -8.47 25.47 8.75
N PHE A 455 -7.79 24.98 9.80
CA PHE A 455 -6.96 23.78 9.72
C PHE A 455 -7.76 22.52 10.04
N ASN A 456 -7.92 21.66 9.04
CA ASN A 456 -8.53 20.33 9.07
C ASN A 456 -9.73 20.20 10.03
N PRO A 457 -10.79 21.01 9.85
CA PRO A 457 -11.91 21.05 10.79
C PRO A 457 -12.61 19.67 10.87
N ASN A 458 -13.33 19.45 11.98
CA ASN A 458 -14.09 18.23 12.25
C ASN A 458 -13.20 16.97 12.36
N LYS A 459 -12.01 17.14 12.93
CA LYS A 459 -11.11 16.07 13.36
C LYS A 459 -10.74 16.28 14.81
N ILE A 460 -10.63 15.20 15.57
CA ILE A 460 -10.32 15.17 17.00
C ILE A 460 -11.43 15.83 17.83
N VAL A 461 -11.76 17.09 17.56
CA VAL A 461 -12.90 17.78 18.19
C VAL A 461 -13.98 18.09 17.15
N ASP A 462 -15.23 18.10 17.60
CA ASP A 462 -16.43 18.35 16.77
C ASP A 462 -16.53 17.41 15.55
N THR A 463 -16.08 16.19 15.73
CA THR A 463 -16.13 15.17 14.70
C THR A 463 -17.56 14.71 14.45
N PRO A 464 -18.03 14.68 13.18
CA PRO A 464 -19.37 14.17 12.85
C PRO A 464 -19.46 12.67 13.16
N PRO A 465 -20.70 12.11 13.21
CA PRO A 465 -20.91 10.69 13.43
C PRO A 465 -20.09 9.83 12.46
N MET A 466 -19.48 8.76 12.98
CA MET A 466 -18.54 7.90 12.25
C MET A 466 -19.16 7.19 11.04
N ASP A 467 -20.45 6.93 11.10
CA ASP A 467 -21.25 6.22 10.11
C ASP A 467 -21.80 7.14 9.00
N THR A 468 -21.38 8.41 8.97
CA THR A 468 -21.79 9.39 7.96
C THR A 468 -20.66 9.72 6.98
N MET A 469 -21.02 10.13 5.76
CA MET A 469 -20.06 10.50 4.69
C MET A 469 -18.99 9.43 4.47
N LEU A 470 -19.39 8.17 4.50
CA LEU A 470 -18.52 7.04 4.21
C LEU A 470 -18.25 6.94 2.71
N ARG A 471 -17.35 6.04 2.34
CA ARG A 471 -17.09 5.66 0.96
C ARG A 471 -18.31 5.02 0.29
N TYR A 472 -19.16 4.38 1.08
CA TYR A 472 -20.40 3.73 0.69
C TYR A 472 -21.56 4.34 1.45
N GLU A 473 -22.71 4.47 0.81
CA GLU A 473 -23.93 4.94 1.46
C GLU A 473 -24.83 3.76 1.83
N PRO A 474 -25.47 3.79 3.02
CA PRO A 474 -26.40 2.74 3.44
C PRO A 474 -27.54 2.58 2.42
N GLY A 475 -27.78 1.35 1.98
CA GLY A 475 -28.75 1.04 0.93
C GLY A 475 -28.23 1.26 -0.50
N GLN A 476 -26.95 1.53 -0.68
CA GLN A 476 -26.33 1.73 -1.98
C GLN A 476 -26.39 0.43 -2.80
N PHE A 477 -27.06 0.51 -3.96
CA PHE A 477 -27.10 -0.58 -4.91
C PHE A 477 -25.80 -0.61 -5.75
N THR A 478 -25.21 -1.79 -5.90
CA THR A 478 -24.10 -2.01 -6.84
C THR A 478 -24.66 -2.27 -8.23
N PRO A 479 -24.47 -1.36 -9.22
CA PRO A 479 -25.01 -1.54 -10.56
C PRO A 479 -24.40 -2.76 -11.26
N GLU A 480 -25.19 -3.40 -12.11
CA GLU A 480 -24.66 -4.40 -13.04
C GLU A 480 -23.99 -3.73 -14.23
N PHE A 481 -22.85 -4.28 -14.62
CA PHE A 481 -22.08 -3.83 -15.77
C PHE A 481 -21.91 -4.96 -16.77
N LYS A 482 -22.28 -4.68 -18.04
CA LYS A 482 -21.97 -5.59 -19.15
C LYS A 482 -20.50 -5.34 -19.54
N THR A 483 -19.61 -6.24 -19.13
CA THR A 483 -18.18 -6.16 -19.40
C THR A 483 -17.76 -7.18 -20.46
N ILE A 484 -16.65 -6.88 -21.13
CA ILE A 484 -16.04 -7.75 -22.14
C ILE A 484 -15.07 -8.73 -21.47
N PHE A 485 -14.28 -8.22 -20.51
CA PHE A 485 -13.51 -9.06 -19.63
C PHE A 485 -14.41 -9.73 -18.57
N ARG A 486 -14.01 -10.90 -18.13
CA ARG A 486 -14.54 -11.52 -16.91
C ARG A 486 -13.87 -10.90 -15.68
N PHE A 487 -14.65 -10.54 -14.70
CA PHE A 487 -14.18 -10.04 -13.40
C PHE A 487 -14.48 -11.05 -12.28
N HIS A 488 -14.21 -12.32 -12.47
CA HIS A 488 -14.42 -13.44 -11.53
C HIS A 488 -15.04 -13.07 -10.17
N GLN A 489 -16.28 -13.53 -9.89
CA GLN A 489 -17.04 -13.30 -8.66
C GLN A 489 -17.26 -11.82 -8.25
N GLN A 490 -17.00 -10.87 -9.13
CA GLN A 490 -17.19 -9.43 -8.90
C GLN A 490 -17.44 -8.71 -10.25
N ASN A 491 -17.81 -7.44 -10.20
CA ASN A 491 -17.92 -6.60 -11.39
C ASN A 491 -16.77 -5.56 -11.47
N ILE A 492 -16.78 -4.72 -12.51
CA ILE A 492 -15.72 -3.71 -12.72
C ILE A 492 -15.68 -2.68 -11.58
N LEU A 493 -16.83 -2.28 -11.02
CA LEU A 493 -16.93 -1.36 -9.88
C LEU A 493 -16.32 -2.00 -8.63
N GLN A 494 -16.71 -3.21 -8.28
CA GLN A 494 -16.16 -3.94 -7.13
C GLN A 494 -14.66 -4.18 -7.28
N HIS A 495 -14.14 -4.40 -8.51
CA HIS A 495 -12.71 -4.49 -8.74
C HIS A 495 -11.98 -3.15 -8.52
N ALA A 496 -12.57 -2.02 -8.89
CA ALA A 496 -12.03 -0.70 -8.57
C ALA A 496 -12.09 -0.42 -7.05
N GLU A 497 -13.12 -0.90 -6.36
CA GLU A 497 -13.33 -0.80 -4.91
C GLU A 497 -12.32 -1.60 -4.08
N GLN A 498 -11.61 -2.56 -4.66
CA GLN A 498 -10.52 -3.27 -3.98
C GLN A 498 -9.40 -2.31 -3.52
N CYS A 499 -9.26 -1.13 -4.14
CA CYS A 499 -8.29 -0.14 -3.70
C CYS A 499 -8.57 0.32 -2.26
N ASN A 500 -7.77 -0.14 -1.31
CA ASN A 500 -7.86 0.22 0.11
C ASN A 500 -7.10 1.52 0.48
N GLY A 501 -6.53 2.22 -0.49
CA GLY A 501 -5.81 3.47 -0.23
C GLY A 501 -4.36 3.31 0.25
N SER A 502 -3.81 2.09 0.38
CA SER A 502 -2.46 1.81 0.91
C SER A 502 -1.33 2.64 0.28
N GLY A 503 -1.53 3.12 -0.95
CA GLY A 503 -0.61 4.02 -1.63
C GLY A 503 0.69 3.38 -2.14
N ASP A 504 0.79 2.05 -2.25
CA ASP A 504 1.95 1.38 -2.85
C ASP A 504 2.29 1.90 -4.26
N CYS A 505 1.29 2.42 -4.97
CA CYS A 505 1.46 3.11 -6.25
C CYS A 505 2.13 4.49 -6.15
N ARG A 506 2.51 4.93 -4.96
CA ARG A 506 3.27 6.17 -4.70
C ARG A 506 4.73 5.93 -4.35
N LYS A 507 5.22 4.72 -4.48
CA LYS A 507 6.65 4.42 -4.33
C LYS A 507 7.47 5.20 -5.34
N THR A 508 8.66 5.61 -4.94
CA THR A 508 9.64 6.20 -5.82
C THR A 508 10.55 5.12 -6.42
N HIS A 509 11.39 5.48 -7.36
CA HIS A 509 12.38 4.57 -7.93
C HIS A 509 13.43 4.10 -6.88
N LEU A 510 13.61 4.85 -5.79
CA LEU A 510 14.53 4.51 -4.69
C LEU A 510 13.99 3.37 -3.81
N SER A 511 12.67 3.23 -3.73
CA SER A 511 12.03 2.19 -2.92
C SER A 511 11.98 0.81 -3.60
N GLY A 512 12.45 0.71 -4.84
CA GLY A 512 12.38 -0.51 -5.63
C GLY A 512 10.97 -0.82 -6.18
N GLY A 513 10.86 -1.91 -6.96
CA GLY A 513 9.64 -2.27 -7.65
C GLY A 513 9.41 -1.47 -8.94
N THR A 514 8.33 -1.79 -9.63
CA THR A 514 7.99 -1.21 -10.94
C THR A 514 6.61 -0.56 -10.98
N MET A 515 5.85 -0.61 -9.89
CA MET A 515 4.48 -0.14 -9.83
C MET A 515 4.37 1.37 -10.09
N CYS A 516 3.46 1.74 -10.99
CA CYS A 516 3.15 3.11 -11.39
C CYS A 516 4.33 3.94 -11.91
N PRO A 517 4.95 3.57 -13.05
CA PRO A 517 6.00 4.38 -13.69
C PRO A 517 5.55 5.82 -13.96
N SER A 518 4.25 6.03 -14.22
CA SER A 518 3.68 7.37 -14.41
C SER A 518 3.84 8.25 -13.17
N PHE A 519 3.56 7.73 -11.97
CA PHE A 519 3.80 8.48 -10.73
C PHE A 519 5.30 8.67 -10.45
N MET A 520 6.11 7.65 -10.67
CA MET A 520 7.57 7.78 -10.50
C MET A 520 8.15 8.94 -11.32
N ALA A 521 7.60 9.16 -12.53
CA ALA A 521 8.03 10.23 -13.43
C ALA A 521 7.44 11.61 -13.07
N THR A 522 6.15 11.67 -12.71
CA THR A 522 5.43 12.96 -12.56
C THR A 522 5.30 13.45 -11.14
N ARG A 523 5.35 12.54 -10.17
CA ARG A 523 5.03 12.78 -8.74
C ARG A 523 3.63 13.37 -8.52
N ASN A 524 2.73 13.25 -9.50
CA ASN A 524 1.35 13.72 -9.37
C ASN A 524 0.44 12.58 -8.89
N GLU A 525 -0.41 12.84 -7.90
CA GLU A 525 -1.37 11.86 -7.36
C GLU A 525 -2.27 11.29 -8.45
N LYS A 526 -2.77 12.10 -9.39
CA LYS A 526 -3.64 11.66 -10.48
C LYS A 526 -3.04 10.55 -11.35
N ASP A 527 -1.71 10.39 -11.34
CA ASP A 527 -1.00 9.41 -12.14
C ASP A 527 -0.75 8.09 -11.41
N THR A 528 -1.38 7.89 -10.24
CA THR A 528 -1.31 6.66 -9.44
C THR A 528 -2.41 5.67 -9.81
N THR A 529 -2.22 4.39 -9.48
CA THR A 529 -3.28 3.37 -9.54
C THR A 529 -4.43 3.75 -8.61
N ARG A 530 -4.13 4.27 -7.40
CA ARG A 530 -5.12 4.71 -6.41
C ARG A 530 -6.05 5.78 -6.96
N ALA A 531 -5.51 6.82 -7.58
CA ALA A 531 -6.32 7.89 -8.16
C ALA A 531 -7.21 7.37 -9.29
N ARG A 532 -6.66 6.53 -10.17
CA ARG A 532 -7.41 5.94 -11.29
C ARG A 532 -8.53 5.01 -10.83
N ALA A 533 -8.28 4.19 -9.82
CA ALA A 533 -9.31 3.33 -9.24
C ALA A 533 -10.41 4.14 -8.55
N ASN A 534 -10.04 5.19 -7.80
CA ASN A 534 -10.99 6.03 -7.10
C ASN A 534 -11.87 6.86 -8.04
N ILE A 535 -11.29 7.47 -9.09
CA ILE A 535 -12.09 8.23 -10.06
C ILE A 535 -13.03 7.29 -10.84
N LEU A 536 -12.56 6.11 -11.23
CA LEU A 536 -13.40 5.12 -11.91
C LEU A 536 -14.56 4.67 -11.03
N ARG A 537 -14.30 4.35 -9.76
CA ARG A 537 -15.32 4.03 -8.77
C ARG A 537 -16.35 5.14 -8.64
N GLU A 538 -15.90 6.38 -8.45
CA GLU A 538 -16.77 7.54 -8.22
C GLU A 538 -17.75 7.72 -9.38
N PHE A 539 -17.26 7.77 -10.60
CA PHE A 539 -18.11 7.95 -11.77
C PHE A 539 -19.01 6.75 -12.08
N LEU A 540 -18.51 5.51 -11.91
CA LEU A 540 -19.35 4.32 -12.10
C LEU A 540 -20.50 4.23 -11.08
N THR A 541 -20.28 4.75 -9.87
CA THR A 541 -21.29 4.77 -8.80
C THR A 541 -22.33 5.87 -9.04
N HIS A 542 -21.88 7.11 -9.30
CA HIS A 542 -22.73 8.30 -9.24
C HIS A 542 -23.08 8.90 -10.61
N SER A 543 -22.68 8.26 -11.73
CA SER A 543 -23.02 8.76 -13.06
C SER A 543 -24.51 8.63 -13.38
N ASP A 544 -25.13 9.73 -13.81
CA ASP A 544 -26.49 9.77 -14.33
C ASP A 544 -26.57 9.40 -15.83
N LYS A 545 -25.43 9.21 -16.51
CA LYS A 545 -25.40 8.85 -17.91
C LYS A 545 -25.81 7.38 -18.13
N VAL A 546 -26.52 7.13 -19.23
CA VAL A 546 -26.86 5.76 -19.67
C VAL A 546 -25.59 4.93 -19.86
N ASN A 547 -24.59 5.50 -20.52
CA ASN A 547 -23.25 4.92 -20.56
C ASN A 547 -22.39 5.54 -19.44
N ARG A 548 -22.29 4.87 -18.30
CA ARG A 548 -21.51 5.31 -17.13
C ARG A 548 -20.01 5.42 -17.38
N TYR A 549 -19.52 4.97 -18.54
CA TYR A 549 -18.11 5.12 -18.96
C TYR A 549 -17.87 6.39 -19.79
N ASP A 550 -18.91 7.12 -20.20
CA ASP A 550 -18.77 8.30 -21.05
C ASP A 550 -18.36 9.55 -20.24
N HIS A 551 -17.16 9.52 -19.66
CA HIS A 551 -16.59 10.60 -18.86
C HIS A 551 -15.15 10.91 -19.30
N LYS A 552 -14.96 12.13 -19.79
CA LYS A 552 -13.65 12.61 -20.26
C LYS A 552 -12.63 12.68 -19.13
N GLU A 553 -13.07 12.98 -17.92
CA GLU A 553 -12.25 13.05 -16.71
C GLU A 553 -11.52 11.72 -16.43
N ILE A 554 -12.23 10.60 -16.59
CA ILE A 554 -11.62 9.26 -16.47
C ILE A 554 -10.62 9.04 -17.61
N TYR A 555 -10.99 9.40 -18.84
CA TYR A 555 -10.14 9.25 -20.00
C TYR A 555 -8.80 10.00 -19.82
N ASP A 556 -8.84 11.24 -19.32
CA ASP A 556 -7.67 12.09 -19.11
C ASP A 556 -6.75 11.50 -18.02
N VAL A 557 -7.30 11.01 -16.91
CA VAL A 557 -6.52 10.37 -15.81
C VAL A 557 -5.91 9.04 -16.25
N MET A 558 -6.58 8.30 -17.15
CA MET A 558 -6.04 7.06 -17.72
C MET A 558 -4.91 7.29 -18.75
N GLY A 559 -4.74 8.53 -19.23
CA GLY A 559 -3.83 8.85 -20.35
C GLY A 559 -2.39 8.39 -20.16
N LEU A 560 -1.78 8.66 -19.02
CA LEU A 560 -0.39 8.29 -18.71
C LEU A 560 -0.20 6.86 -18.18
N CYS A 561 -1.26 6.09 -17.97
CA CYS A 561 -1.11 4.68 -17.60
C CYS A 561 -0.52 3.88 -18.78
N LEU A 562 0.64 3.26 -18.56
CA LEU A 562 1.35 2.46 -19.56
C LEU A 562 0.75 1.07 -19.79
N SER A 563 -0.24 0.65 -18.98
CA SER A 563 -0.77 -0.73 -18.95
C SER A 563 0.33 -1.79 -18.75
N CYS A 564 1.33 -1.47 -17.94
CA CYS A 564 2.48 -2.32 -17.67
C CYS A 564 2.18 -3.50 -16.73
N LYS A 565 1.00 -3.51 -16.09
CA LYS A 565 0.51 -4.56 -15.17
C LYS A 565 1.27 -4.72 -13.84
N ALA A 566 2.28 -3.91 -13.56
CA ALA A 566 2.98 -3.96 -12.29
C ALA A 566 2.03 -3.81 -11.07
N CYS A 567 0.95 -3.04 -11.23
CA CYS A 567 -0.09 -2.94 -10.18
C CYS A 567 -0.79 -4.27 -9.88
N LYS A 568 -0.99 -5.16 -10.87
CA LYS A 568 -1.60 -6.47 -10.63
C LYS A 568 -0.73 -7.36 -9.72
N SER A 569 0.59 -7.26 -9.84
CA SER A 569 1.54 -8.08 -9.06
C SER A 569 2.01 -7.42 -7.77
N GLU A 570 2.22 -6.10 -7.77
CA GLU A 570 2.82 -5.37 -6.65
C GLU A 570 1.77 -4.69 -5.75
N CYS A 571 0.52 -4.45 -6.23
CA CYS A 571 -0.52 -3.88 -5.37
C CYS A 571 -0.99 -4.91 -4.34
N PRO A 572 -0.93 -4.63 -3.05
CA PRO A 572 -1.40 -5.57 -2.03
C PRO A 572 -2.90 -5.88 -2.18
N SER A 573 -3.70 -4.93 -2.68
CA SER A 573 -5.12 -5.10 -2.98
C SER A 573 -5.41 -5.64 -4.39
N ASN A 574 -4.40 -6.07 -5.12
CA ASN A 574 -4.51 -6.74 -6.44
C ASN A 574 -5.33 -5.98 -7.50
N VAL A 575 -5.28 -4.64 -7.50
CA VAL A 575 -6.00 -3.79 -8.46
C VAL A 575 -5.36 -3.90 -9.84
N ASP A 576 -5.98 -4.59 -10.80
CA ASP A 576 -5.52 -4.67 -12.19
C ASP A 576 -5.96 -3.43 -12.99
N MET A 577 -5.18 -2.35 -12.88
CA MET A 577 -5.48 -1.10 -13.59
C MET A 577 -5.37 -1.24 -15.11
N ALA A 578 -4.57 -2.18 -15.63
CA ALA A 578 -4.48 -2.38 -17.07
C ALA A 578 -5.78 -2.96 -17.63
N LYS A 579 -6.39 -3.90 -16.93
CA LYS A 579 -7.71 -4.48 -17.25
C LYS A 579 -8.81 -3.43 -17.12
N LEU A 580 -8.86 -2.71 -16.00
CA LEU A 580 -9.83 -1.62 -15.77
C LEU A 580 -9.75 -0.54 -16.86
N LYS A 581 -8.53 -0.12 -17.25
CA LYS A 581 -8.32 0.87 -18.30
C LYS A 581 -8.78 0.36 -19.66
N ALA A 582 -8.45 -0.86 -20.03
CA ALA A 582 -8.82 -1.42 -21.32
C ALA A 582 -10.33 -1.55 -21.46
N GLU A 583 -11.01 -2.04 -20.42
CA GLU A 583 -12.49 -2.12 -20.37
C GLU A 583 -13.11 -0.74 -20.48
N PHE A 584 -12.68 0.21 -19.65
CA PHE A 584 -13.16 1.60 -19.70
C PHE A 584 -13.01 2.21 -21.09
N LEU A 585 -11.84 2.11 -21.72
CA LEU A 585 -11.57 2.70 -23.02
C LEU A 585 -12.47 2.15 -24.12
N GLN A 586 -12.77 0.85 -24.11
CA GLN A 586 -13.68 0.27 -25.10
C GLN A 586 -15.06 0.91 -25.02
N HIS A 587 -15.63 1.00 -23.83
CA HIS A 587 -16.95 1.59 -23.61
C HIS A 587 -16.97 3.11 -23.85
N TYR A 588 -15.88 3.80 -23.53
CA TYR A 588 -15.72 5.23 -23.86
C TYR A 588 -15.67 5.46 -25.37
N TYR A 589 -14.95 4.61 -26.11
CA TYR A 589 -14.88 4.71 -27.58
C TYR A 589 -16.18 4.32 -28.27
N ASP A 590 -17.00 3.48 -27.67
CA ASP A 590 -18.33 3.18 -28.21
C ASP A 590 -19.23 4.44 -28.27
N ALA A 591 -19.05 5.37 -27.32
CA ALA A 591 -19.79 6.64 -27.30
C ALA A 591 -19.08 7.76 -28.08
N ASN A 592 -17.74 7.80 -28.09
CA ASN A 592 -16.97 8.97 -28.58
C ASN A 592 -16.14 8.69 -29.84
N GLY A 593 -16.16 7.45 -30.34
CA GLY A 593 -15.30 7.02 -31.45
C GLY A 593 -13.85 6.76 -31.01
N VAL A 594 -13.12 6.03 -31.85
CA VAL A 594 -11.72 5.64 -31.60
C VAL A 594 -10.79 6.74 -32.14
N PRO A 595 -9.91 7.33 -31.33
CA PRO A 595 -8.93 8.29 -31.77
C PRO A 595 -8.02 7.72 -32.87
N PHE A 596 -7.72 8.50 -33.92
CA PHE A 596 -6.90 8.07 -35.07
C PHE A 596 -5.57 7.41 -34.61
N ARG A 597 -4.85 8.03 -33.70
CA ARG A 597 -3.60 7.48 -33.17
C ARG A 597 -3.80 6.14 -32.48
N ALA A 598 -4.88 5.96 -31.72
CA ALA A 598 -5.17 4.70 -31.03
C ALA A 598 -5.45 3.59 -32.03
N ASN A 599 -6.24 3.90 -33.09
CA ASN A 599 -6.53 2.98 -34.17
C ASN A 599 -5.27 2.59 -34.97
N LEU A 600 -4.40 3.56 -35.28
CA LEU A 600 -3.13 3.31 -35.97
C LEU A 600 -2.21 2.36 -35.17
N ILE A 601 -2.09 2.55 -33.87
CA ILE A 601 -1.26 1.69 -33.00
C ILE A 601 -1.91 0.29 -32.85
N ALA A 602 -3.22 0.22 -32.70
CA ALA A 602 -3.91 -1.05 -32.57
C ALA A 602 -3.75 -1.92 -33.83
N ASN A 603 -3.79 -1.30 -35.02
CA ASN A 603 -3.55 -1.96 -36.32
C ASN A 603 -2.06 -2.10 -36.65
N PHE A 604 -1.16 -2.15 -35.69
CA PHE A 604 0.28 -2.25 -35.88
C PHE A 604 0.66 -3.42 -36.80
N THR A 605 0.09 -4.60 -36.59
CA THR A 605 0.40 -5.81 -37.39
C THR A 605 0.10 -5.60 -38.89
N ALA A 606 -1.05 -5.02 -39.22
CA ALA A 606 -1.40 -4.73 -40.61
C ALA A 606 -0.46 -3.69 -41.23
N SER A 607 -0.14 -2.64 -40.47
CA SER A 607 0.78 -1.58 -40.92
C SER A 607 2.20 -2.10 -41.10
N ALA A 608 2.70 -2.95 -40.19
CA ALA A 608 4.02 -3.54 -40.24
C ALA A 608 4.13 -4.55 -41.42
N LYS A 609 3.07 -5.34 -41.65
CA LYS A 609 2.99 -6.24 -42.82
C LYS A 609 3.12 -5.47 -44.12
N LEU A 610 2.41 -4.34 -44.25
CA LEU A 610 2.54 -3.48 -45.42
C LEU A 610 3.94 -2.88 -45.57
N ALA A 611 4.50 -2.35 -44.48
CA ALA A 611 5.85 -1.77 -44.47
C ALA A 611 6.94 -2.81 -44.78
N SER A 612 6.73 -4.09 -44.43
CA SER A 612 7.68 -5.20 -44.69
C SER A 612 7.78 -5.57 -46.18
N VAL A 613 6.93 -5.05 -47.06
CA VAL A 613 7.07 -5.23 -48.52
C VAL A 613 8.27 -4.44 -49.02
N ALA A 614 8.55 -3.27 -48.48
CA ALA A 614 9.68 -2.41 -48.85
C ALA A 614 10.34 -1.78 -47.57
N PRO A 615 10.96 -2.60 -46.70
CA PRO A 615 11.40 -2.17 -45.38
C PRO A 615 12.46 -1.07 -45.43
N SER A 616 13.38 -1.10 -46.38
CA SER A 616 14.42 -0.08 -46.55
C SER A 616 13.84 1.28 -46.90
N VAL A 617 12.79 1.32 -47.74
CA VAL A 617 12.08 2.54 -48.12
C VAL A 617 11.35 3.12 -46.90
N TYR A 618 10.58 2.28 -46.19
CA TYR A 618 9.88 2.69 -44.97
C TYR A 618 10.85 3.27 -43.93
N ASN A 619 11.92 2.55 -43.63
CA ASN A 619 12.92 2.96 -42.65
C ASN A 619 13.62 4.26 -43.04
N PHE A 620 13.91 4.46 -44.35
CA PHE A 620 14.49 5.70 -44.85
C PHE A 620 13.58 6.90 -44.56
N PHE A 621 12.29 6.82 -44.94
CA PHE A 621 11.33 7.91 -44.69
C PHE A 621 11.09 8.16 -43.20
N MET A 622 11.07 7.13 -42.35
CA MET A 622 10.87 7.29 -40.92
C MET A 622 12.09 7.85 -40.18
N LYS A 623 13.31 7.56 -40.68
CA LYS A 623 14.57 8.09 -40.12
C LYS A 623 14.86 9.52 -40.58
N ASN A 624 14.44 9.90 -41.78
CA ASN A 624 14.69 11.22 -42.31
C ASN A 624 14.00 12.28 -41.43
N GLY A 625 14.74 13.31 -40.99
CA GLY A 625 14.24 14.31 -40.05
C GLY A 625 13.01 15.08 -40.57
N LEU A 626 12.96 15.39 -41.88
CA LEU A 626 11.85 16.13 -42.50
C LEU A 626 10.63 15.25 -42.69
N THR A 627 10.75 14.17 -43.46
CA THR A 627 9.63 13.29 -43.79
C THR A 627 9.10 12.54 -42.58
N GLY A 628 10.00 11.98 -41.76
CA GLY A 628 9.64 11.33 -40.52
C GLY A 628 9.00 12.30 -39.51
N GLY A 629 9.48 13.57 -39.48
CA GLY A 629 8.86 14.62 -38.66
C GLY A 629 7.42 14.93 -39.05
N ILE A 630 7.15 15.02 -40.35
CA ILE A 630 5.79 15.24 -40.89
C ILE A 630 4.88 14.04 -40.58
N ILE A 631 5.34 12.82 -40.88
CA ILE A 631 4.58 11.58 -40.59
C ILE A 631 4.22 11.45 -39.12
N LYS A 632 5.18 11.68 -38.23
CA LYS A 632 4.96 11.63 -36.78
C LYS A 632 3.94 12.67 -36.34
N ARG A 633 3.99 13.88 -36.86
CA ARG A 633 3.04 14.96 -36.55
C ARG A 633 1.63 14.60 -36.98
N ILE A 634 1.44 14.09 -38.20
CA ILE A 634 0.13 13.63 -38.69
C ILE A 634 -0.39 12.46 -37.86
N ALA A 635 0.47 11.50 -37.53
CA ALA A 635 0.10 10.34 -36.73
C ALA A 635 -0.07 10.67 -35.21
N GLY A 636 0.18 11.91 -34.78
CA GLY A 636 0.05 12.34 -33.40
C GLY A 636 1.17 11.83 -32.48
N PHE A 637 2.36 11.51 -33.01
CA PHE A 637 3.55 11.16 -32.25
C PHE A 637 4.46 12.35 -31.99
N ALA A 638 5.22 12.31 -30.90
CA ALA A 638 6.24 13.32 -30.65
C ALA A 638 7.32 13.29 -31.75
N VAL A 639 7.62 14.45 -32.35
CA VAL A 639 8.54 14.55 -33.49
C VAL A 639 9.96 14.06 -33.12
N LYS A 640 10.40 14.33 -31.90
CA LYS A 640 11.72 13.91 -31.39
C LYS A 640 11.81 12.40 -31.08
N ARG A 641 10.69 11.68 -31.06
CA ARG A 641 10.68 10.23 -30.77
C ARG A 641 11.23 9.44 -31.96
N THR A 642 12.16 8.52 -31.69
CA THR A 642 12.57 7.50 -32.67
C THR A 642 11.44 6.48 -32.81
N MET A 643 11.10 6.13 -34.06
CA MET A 643 10.12 5.07 -34.33
C MET A 643 10.83 3.74 -34.54
N PRO A 644 10.22 2.60 -34.15
CA PRO A 644 10.78 1.26 -34.41
C PRO A 644 10.99 1.04 -35.92
N GLU A 645 12.12 0.43 -36.26
CA GLU A 645 12.44 0.05 -37.61
C GLU A 645 11.77 -1.26 -37.99
N ILE A 646 11.46 -1.43 -39.28
CA ILE A 646 11.02 -2.72 -39.81
C ILE A 646 12.25 -3.52 -40.24
N SER A 647 12.35 -4.76 -39.81
CA SER A 647 13.41 -5.70 -40.22
C SER A 647 13.40 -5.93 -41.73
N THR A 648 14.58 -6.00 -42.34
CA THR A 648 14.73 -6.24 -43.79
C THR A 648 14.23 -7.62 -44.21
N GLN A 649 14.19 -8.54 -43.26
CA GLN A 649 13.60 -9.89 -43.40
C GLN A 649 12.77 -10.21 -42.18
N THR A 650 11.50 -10.60 -42.33
CA THR A 650 10.64 -11.01 -41.21
C THR A 650 11.08 -12.38 -40.68
N LEU A 651 10.83 -12.62 -39.38
CA LEU A 651 11.13 -13.91 -38.75
C LEU A 651 10.44 -15.08 -39.48
N MET A 652 9.18 -14.93 -39.82
CA MET A 652 8.41 -15.93 -40.56
C MET A 652 8.99 -16.24 -41.94
N SER A 653 9.47 -15.21 -42.69
CA SER A 653 10.11 -15.40 -43.99
C SER A 653 11.44 -16.15 -43.86
N TRP A 654 12.23 -15.81 -42.86
CA TRP A 654 13.48 -16.51 -42.57
C TRP A 654 13.20 -17.98 -42.12
N TYR A 655 12.25 -18.18 -41.21
CA TYR A 655 11.94 -19.51 -40.68
C TYR A 655 11.47 -20.47 -41.75
N LYS A 656 10.64 -20.07 -42.70
CA LYS A 656 10.20 -20.89 -43.84
C LYS A 656 11.40 -21.45 -44.66
N LYS A 657 12.39 -20.60 -44.88
CA LYS A 657 13.62 -21.02 -45.59
C LYS A 657 14.48 -21.93 -44.71
N HIS A 658 14.64 -21.57 -43.45
CA HIS A 658 15.44 -22.33 -42.48
C HIS A 658 14.89 -23.74 -42.24
N LYS A 659 13.58 -23.90 -42.03
CA LYS A 659 12.93 -25.18 -41.82
C LYS A 659 13.10 -26.14 -43.01
N SER A 660 13.17 -25.64 -44.20
CA SER A 660 13.38 -26.45 -45.41
C SER A 660 14.79 -27.05 -45.50
N THR A 661 15.80 -26.45 -44.85
CA THR A 661 17.21 -26.85 -44.92
C THR A 661 17.64 -27.73 -43.75
N ASN A 662 16.85 -27.85 -42.67
CA ASN A 662 17.30 -28.44 -41.41
C ASN A 662 16.59 -29.77 -41.03
N LYS A 663 16.16 -30.58 -42.01
CA LYS A 663 15.28 -31.76 -41.83
C LYS A 663 15.88 -33.01 -41.12
N ASN A 664 17.19 -33.06 -40.81
CA ASN A 664 17.87 -34.32 -40.41
C ASN A 664 18.69 -34.21 -39.10
N LYS A 665 18.32 -33.39 -38.11
CA LYS A 665 19.04 -33.39 -36.84
C LYS A 665 18.33 -34.27 -35.80
N PRO A 666 19.07 -34.98 -34.91
CA PRO A 666 18.45 -35.69 -33.81
C PRO A 666 17.76 -34.68 -32.86
N VAL A 667 16.51 -34.98 -32.51
CA VAL A 667 15.63 -34.11 -31.73
C VAL A 667 15.41 -34.75 -30.37
N ASN A 668 15.72 -33.99 -29.29
CA ASN A 668 15.49 -34.44 -27.92
C ASN A 668 14.08 -34.08 -27.44
N ARG A 669 13.56 -32.93 -27.83
CA ARG A 669 12.27 -32.40 -27.39
C ARG A 669 11.77 -31.34 -28.38
N LYS A 670 10.46 -31.27 -28.57
CA LYS A 670 9.81 -30.26 -29.40
C LYS A 670 9.33 -29.07 -28.56
N VAL A 671 9.46 -27.84 -29.09
CA VAL A 671 8.90 -26.60 -28.52
C VAL A 671 8.18 -25.79 -29.58
N TYR A 672 7.07 -25.22 -29.24
CA TYR A 672 6.36 -24.28 -30.10
C TYR A 672 6.81 -22.85 -29.80
N LEU A 673 7.16 -22.07 -30.84
CA LEU A 673 7.51 -20.65 -30.68
C LEU A 673 6.33 -19.79 -31.17
N PHE A 674 5.80 -18.98 -30.26
CA PHE A 674 4.84 -17.94 -30.62
C PHE A 674 5.58 -16.80 -31.34
N CYS A 675 5.33 -16.63 -32.62
CA CYS A 675 5.95 -15.60 -33.45
C CYS A 675 5.10 -14.32 -33.40
N ASP A 676 5.26 -13.57 -32.29
CA ASP A 676 4.51 -12.33 -32.09
C ASP A 676 4.83 -11.25 -33.15
N GLU A 677 3.96 -10.27 -33.26
CA GLU A 677 4.02 -9.20 -34.24
C GLU A 677 5.29 -8.35 -34.15
N PHE A 678 5.83 -8.15 -32.92
CA PHE A 678 7.02 -7.33 -32.71
C PHE A 678 8.28 -8.09 -33.11
N THR A 679 8.41 -9.33 -32.64
CA THR A 679 9.52 -10.21 -33.00
C THR A 679 9.52 -10.52 -34.50
N ASN A 680 8.33 -10.65 -35.13
CA ASN A 680 8.25 -10.93 -36.56
C ASN A 680 8.71 -9.76 -37.43
N TYR A 681 8.29 -8.53 -37.09
CA TYR A 681 8.48 -7.38 -38.01
C TYR A 681 9.60 -6.44 -37.59
N ASN A 682 9.92 -6.29 -36.32
CA ASN A 682 10.91 -5.35 -35.82
C ASN A 682 12.20 -6.04 -35.35
N ASP A 683 12.08 -7.08 -34.57
CA ASP A 683 13.21 -7.73 -33.88
C ASP A 683 13.47 -9.14 -34.41
N ALA A 684 13.32 -9.34 -35.73
CA ALA A 684 13.47 -10.64 -36.35
C ALA A 684 14.84 -11.31 -36.06
N HIS A 685 15.90 -10.50 -35.90
CA HIS A 685 17.23 -10.99 -35.54
C HIS A 685 17.27 -11.66 -34.17
N ILE A 686 16.49 -11.18 -33.20
CA ILE A 686 16.36 -11.79 -31.87
C ILE A 686 15.66 -13.15 -32.00
N GLY A 687 14.55 -13.18 -32.77
CA GLY A 687 13.81 -14.41 -33.03
C GLY A 687 14.67 -15.47 -33.73
N ILE A 688 15.46 -15.07 -34.73
CA ILE A 688 16.41 -15.93 -35.44
C ILE A 688 17.46 -16.51 -34.47
N THR A 689 18.01 -15.66 -33.61
CA THR A 689 19.02 -16.07 -32.63
C THR A 689 18.42 -17.06 -31.62
N ALA A 690 17.22 -16.81 -31.14
CA ALA A 690 16.53 -17.69 -30.20
C ALA A 690 16.27 -19.09 -30.80
N ILE A 691 15.76 -19.15 -32.04
CA ILE A 691 15.55 -20.43 -32.74
C ILE A 691 16.88 -21.20 -32.88
N LYS A 692 17.94 -20.54 -33.38
CA LYS A 692 19.26 -21.17 -33.52
C LYS A 692 19.84 -21.66 -32.20
N THR A 693 19.60 -20.91 -31.10
CA THR A 693 20.06 -21.29 -29.77
C THR A 693 19.32 -22.57 -29.26
N LEU A 694 18.01 -22.58 -29.39
CA LEU A 694 17.19 -23.72 -28.99
C LEU A 694 17.56 -24.98 -29.81
N GLU A 695 17.77 -24.85 -31.13
CA GLU A 695 18.20 -25.93 -31.99
C GLU A 695 19.60 -26.47 -31.62
N LYS A 696 20.54 -25.58 -31.21
CA LYS A 696 21.85 -25.98 -30.68
C LYS A 696 21.74 -26.76 -29.37
N LEU A 697 20.71 -26.45 -28.56
CA LEU A 697 20.40 -27.15 -27.31
C LEU A 697 19.65 -28.50 -27.56
N GLY A 698 19.40 -28.87 -28.83
CA GLY A 698 18.74 -30.11 -29.21
C GLY A 698 17.20 -30.07 -29.24
N TYR A 699 16.61 -28.86 -29.25
CA TYR A 699 15.16 -28.72 -29.43
C TYR A 699 14.77 -28.64 -30.91
N GLU A 700 13.64 -29.22 -31.24
CA GLU A 700 12.93 -28.92 -32.49
C GLU A 700 12.04 -27.70 -32.22
N VAL A 701 12.28 -26.60 -32.93
CA VAL A 701 11.48 -25.38 -32.82
C VAL A 701 10.47 -25.32 -33.95
N GLU A 702 9.17 -25.32 -33.60
CA GLU A 702 8.10 -25.16 -34.55
C GLU A 702 7.32 -23.86 -34.28
N ILE A 703 7.08 -23.07 -35.34
CA ILE A 703 6.13 -21.92 -35.28
C ILE A 703 4.78 -22.45 -35.77
N PRO A 704 3.80 -22.67 -34.85
CA PRO A 704 2.49 -23.16 -35.24
C PRO A 704 1.68 -22.08 -35.98
N VAL A 705 0.57 -22.46 -36.57
CA VAL A 705 -0.40 -21.48 -37.11
C VAL A 705 -1.07 -20.78 -35.95
N HIS A 706 -1.00 -19.44 -35.93
CA HIS A 706 -1.62 -18.59 -34.91
C HIS A 706 -1.91 -17.19 -35.48
N GLU A 707 -2.79 -16.45 -34.80
CA GLU A 707 -3.02 -15.02 -35.01
C GLU A 707 -1.97 -14.17 -34.27
N GLU A 708 -2.02 -12.84 -34.44
CA GLU A 708 -1.25 -11.92 -33.59
C GLU A 708 -1.60 -12.08 -32.10
N SER A 709 -0.80 -11.47 -31.20
CA SER A 709 -1.03 -11.60 -29.75
C SER A 709 -2.29 -10.88 -29.26
N GLY A 710 -2.83 -9.92 -30.01
CA GLY A 710 -3.88 -9.02 -29.58
C GLY A 710 -3.40 -7.93 -28.59
N ARG A 711 -2.11 -7.88 -28.26
CA ARG A 711 -1.53 -6.96 -27.28
C ARG A 711 -1.68 -5.49 -27.71
N THR A 712 -1.52 -5.19 -29.00
CA THR A 712 -1.70 -3.83 -29.55
C THR A 712 -3.13 -3.34 -29.34
N TRP A 713 -4.12 -4.19 -29.58
CA TRP A 713 -5.54 -3.91 -29.39
C TRP A 713 -5.88 -3.68 -27.91
N LEU A 714 -5.40 -4.55 -27.02
CA LEU A 714 -5.58 -4.43 -25.58
C LEU A 714 -5.00 -3.12 -25.04
N SER A 715 -3.78 -2.77 -25.47
CA SER A 715 -3.10 -1.56 -24.99
C SER A 715 -3.82 -0.26 -25.38
N LYS A 716 -4.65 -0.30 -26.41
CA LYS A 716 -5.45 0.82 -26.90
C LYS A 716 -6.93 0.72 -26.52
N GLY A 717 -7.31 -0.26 -25.71
CA GLY A 717 -8.68 -0.41 -25.23
C GLY A 717 -9.68 -0.92 -26.28
N LEU A 718 -9.21 -1.57 -27.35
CA LEU A 718 -10.06 -2.20 -28.35
C LEU A 718 -10.27 -3.68 -28.00
N VAL A 719 -10.89 -3.90 -26.85
CA VAL A 719 -10.97 -5.20 -26.17
C VAL A 719 -11.81 -6.21 -26.95
N ARG A 720 -12.86 -5.78 -27.66
CA ARG A 720 -13.69 -6.72 -28.46
C ARG A 720 -12.87 -7.39 -29.56
N LYS A 721 -12.01 -6.64 -30.25
CA LYS A 721 -11.12 -7.21 -31.26
C LYS A 721 -10.09 -8.13 -30.64
N ALA A 722 -9.52 -7.73 -29.50
CA ALA A 722 -8.59 -8.57 -28.74
C ALA A 722 -9.25 -9.88 -28.29
N LYS A 723 -10.52 -9.84 -27.85
CA LYS A 723 -11.30 -11.04 -27.48
C LYS A 723 -11.46 -12.01 -28.63
N SER A 724 -11.76 -11.51 -29.83
CA SER A 724 -11.84 -12.33 -31.04
C SER A 724 -10.52 -13.02 -31.36
N ILE A 725 -9.40 -12.27 -31.27
CA ILE A 725 -8.04 -12.81 -31.53
C ILE A 725 -7.66 -13.85 -30.47
N ALA A 726 -7.93 -13.56 -29.19
CA ALA A 726 -7.64 -14.48 -28.08
C ALA A 726 -8.34 -15.84 -28.27
N ASN A 727 -9.63 -15.82 -28.56
CA ASN A 727 -10.38 -17.06 -28.76
C ASN A 727 -9.88 -17.85 -29.98
N LYS A 728 -9.53 -17.16 -31.05
CA LYS A 728 -8.96 -17.81 -32.23
C LYS A 728 -7.61 -18.48 -31.93
N ASN A 729 -6.75 -17.82 -31.18
CA ASN A 729 -5.47 -18.40 -30.73
C ASN A 729 -5.69 -19.58 -29.79
N ILE A 730 -6.66 -19.53 -28.86
CA ILE A 730 -7.01 -20.66 -27.97
C ILE A 730 -7.45 -21.88 -28.81
N GLU A 731 -8.29 -21.67 -29.81
CA GLU A 731 -8.74 -22.73 -30.72
C GLU A 731 -7.56 -23.36 -31.51
N LEU A 732 -6.68 -22.52 -32.04
CA LEU A 732 -5.55 -22.98 -32.88
C LEU A 732 -4.46 -23.69 -32.07
N LEU A 733 -4.23 -23.30 -30.83
CA LEU A 733 -3.10 -23.75 -30.02
C LEU A 733 -3.48 -24.77 -28.95
N GLY A 734 -4.73 -24.75 -28.46
CA GLY A 734 -5.16 -25.54 -27.31
C GLY A 734 -5.02 -27.07 -27.50
N GLY A 735 -5.10 -27.56 -28.75
CA GLY A 735 -4.94 -28.97 -29.07
C GLY A 735 -3.50 -29.43 -29.22
N ILE A 736 -2.54 -28.51 -29.39
CA ILE A 736 -1.12 -28.86 -29.70
C ILE A 736 -0.16 -28.50 -28.57
N VAL A 737 -0.47 -27.50 -27.75
CA VAL A 737 0.37 -27.09 -26.63
C VAL A 737 0.11 -27.95 -25.41
N ASN A 738 1.18 -28.54 -24.85
CA ASN A 738 1.11 -29.38 -23.65
C ASN A 738 2.44 -29.32 -22.88
N HIS A 739 2.51 -30.01 -21.74
CA HIS A 739 3.72 -30.01 -20.90
C HIS A 739 4.96 -30.55 -21.63
N GLU A 740 4.77 -31.51 -22.56
CA GLU A 740 5.87 -32.10 -23.33
C GLU A 740 6.29 -31.17 -24.48
N ASN A 741 5.35 -30.43 -25.07
CA ASN A 741 5.53 -29.50 -26.17
C ASN A 741 5.04 -28.11 -25.81
N PRO A 742 5.78 -27.36 -24.96
CA PRO A 742 5.35 -26.07 -24.46
C PRO A 742 5.37 -24.98 -25.54
N LEU A 743 4.49 -23.96 -25.37
CA LEU A 743 4.54 -22.73 -26.12
C LEU A 743 5.48 -21.74 -25.42
N ILE A 744 6.48 -21.25 -26.15
CA ILE A 744 7.42 -20.22 -25.68
C ILE A 744 7.25 -18.96 -26.53
N GLY A 745 7.59 -17.81 -25.97
CA GLY A 745 7.58 -16.51 -26.65
C GLY A 745 8.77 -15.68 -26.24
N ILE A 746 9.15 -14.76 -27.11
CA ILE A 746 10.31 -13.88 -26.92
C ILE A 746 9.88 -12.55 -26.34
N GLU A 747 8.79 -11.97 -26.88
CA GLU A 747 8.25 -10.70 -26.40
C GLU A 747 7.36 -10.95 -25.14
N PRO A 748 7.79 -10.51 -23.94
CA PRO A 748 7.07 -10.82 -22.71
C PRO A 748 5.63 -10.29 -22.72
N SER A 749 5.38 -9.12 -23.28
CA SER A 749 4.04 -8.54 -23.29
C SER A 749 3.07 -9.31 -24.19
N ALA A 750 3.57 -9.97 -25.20
CA ALA A 750 2.79 -10.80 -26.11
C ALA A 750 2.52 -12.20 -25.51
N ILE A 751 3.57 -12.92 -25.08
CA ILE A 751 3.40 -14.30 -24.57
C ILE A 751 2.64 -14.35 -23.23
N LEU A 752 2.87 -13.37 -22.34
CA LEU A 752 2.18 -13.32 -21.06
C LEU A 752 0.68 -13.00 -21.21
N THR A 753 0.21 -12.50 -22.35
CA THR A 753 -1.21 -12.35 -22.64
C THR A 753 -1.97 -13.66 -22.52
N PHE A 754 -1.36 -14.79 -22.92
CA PHE A 754 -1.97 -16.11 -22.81
C PHE A 754 -2.23 -16.52 -21.35
N ARG A 755 -1.35 -16.11 -20.46
CA ARG A 755 -1.48 -16.41 -19.02
C ARG A 755 -2.45 -15.47 -18.32
N ASP A 756 -2.55 -14.22 -18.75
CA ASP A 756 -3.14 -13.15 -17.96
C ASP A 756 -4.49 -12.66 -18.52
N GLU A 757 -4.54 -12.22 -19.80
CA GLU A 757 -5.76 -11.66 -20.37
C GLU A 757 -6.64 -12.71 -21.06
N TYR A 758 -6.06 -13.72 -21.68
CA TYR A 758 -6.82 -14.72 -22.43
C TYR A 758 -7.83 -15.49 -21.58
N PRO A 759 -7.50 -15.94 -20.33
CA PRO A 759 -8.51 -16.56 -19.46
C PRO A 759 -9.71 -15.65 -19.16
N ASP A 760 -9.49 -14.34 -19.08
CA ASP A 760 -10.54 -13.37 -18.85
C ASP A 760 -11.35 -13.01 -20.11
N LEU A 761 -10.81 -13.25 -21.31
CA LEU A 761 -11.42 -12.99 -22.61
C LEU A 761 -12.02 -14.23 -23.28
N ALA A 762 -11.67 -15.43 -22.82
CA ALA A 762 -12.16 -16.68 -23.37
C ALA A 762 -13.69 -16.77 -23.36
N THR A 763 -14.28 -17.36 -24.41
CA THR A 763 -15.68 -17.80 -24.38
C THR A 763 -15.85 -18.97 -23.40
N ASP A 764 -17.09 -19.32 -23.05
CA ASP A 764 -17.33 -20.45 -22.13
C ASP A 764 -16.79 -21.78 -22.71
N GLU A 765 -16.92 -21.95 -24.02
CA GLU A 765 -16.42 -23.11 -24.76
C GLU A 765 -14.89 -23.21 -24.71
N ASN A 766 -14.20 -22.06 -24.77
CA ASN A 766 -12.74 -21.98 -24.80
C ASN A 766 -12.09 -21.89 -23.40
N MET A 767 -12.89 -21.80 -22.32
CA MET A 767 -12.40 -21.54 -20.98
C MET A 767 -11.49 -22.63 -20.43
N ALA A 768 -11.83 -23.89 -20.64
CA ALA A 768 -11.04 -25.03 -20.15
C ALA A 768 -9.67 -25.08 -20.85
N SER A 769 -9.63 -24.79 -22.14
CA SER A 769 -8.41 -24.72 -22.95
C SER A 769 -7.53 -23.54 -22.51
N ALA A 770 -8.09 -22.36 -22.35
CA ALA A 770 -7.38 -21.17 -21.90
C ALA A 770 -6.72 -21.39 -20.52
N ARG A 771 -7.44 -21.98 -19.57
CA ARG A 771 -6.90 -22.32 -18.23
C ARG A 771 -5.83 -23.40 -18.26
N SER A 772 -5.92 -24.35 -19.19
CA SER A 772 -4.90 -25.38 -19.34
C SER A 772 -3.58 -24.80 -19.85
N GLU A 773 -3.64 -23.80 -20.71
CA GLU A 773 -2.46 -23.06 -21.20
C GLU A 773 -1.82 -22.22 -20.07
N GLU A 774 -2.61 -21.61 -19.19
CA GLU A 774 -2.12 -20.88 -18.01
C GLU A 774 -1.19 -21.73 -17.13
N ARG A 775 -1.53 -23.02 -16.89
CA ARG A 775 -0.68 -23.95 -16.12
C ARG A 775 0.58 -24.36 -16.87
N ARG A 776 0.60 -24.35 -18.19
CA ARG A 776 1.66 -24.90 -19.04
C ARG A 776 2.69 -23.86 -19.45
N VAL A 777 2.29 -22.63 -19.73
CA VAL A 777 3.18 -21.54 -20.16
C VAL A 777 3.91 -20.87 -19.00
N GLY A 778 3.31 -20.81 -17.81
CA GLY A 778 3.78 -19.98 -16.70
C GLY A 778 4.93 -20.52 -15.84
N LYS A 779 5.12 -21.85 -15.78
CA LYS A 779 6.14 -22.42 -14.87
C LYS A 779 7.52 -22.60 -15.52
N GLU A 780 7.57 -22.79 -16.80
CA GLU A 780 8.82 -23.06 -17.53
C GLU A 780 9.59 -21.77 -17.89
N CYS A 781 8.91 -20.68 -18.19
CA CYS A 781 9.55 -19.40 -18.50
C CYS A 781 10.33 -18.83 -17.29
N LEU A 782 9.89 -19.08 -16.05
CA LEU A 782 10.58 -18.64 -14.83
C LEU A 782 11.87 -19.45 -14.52
N ARG A 783 12.04 -20.64 -15.05
CA ARG A 783 13.26 -21.44 -14.90
C ARG A 783 14.35 -21.05 -15.90
N LEU A 784 13.99 -20.72 -17.13
CA LEU A 784 14.96 -20.30 -18.17
C LEU A 784 15.52 -18.88 -17.95
N CYS A 785 14.79 -18.00 -17.28
CA CYS A 785 15.27 -16.65 -16.91
C CYS A 785 16.14 -16.62 -15.64
N ARG A 786 16.38 -17.76 -14.98
CA ARG A 786 17.18 -17.85 -13.74
C ARG A 786 18.51 -18.63 -13.90
N SER A 787 18.83 -19.08 -15.10
CA SER A 787 20.11 -19.74 -15.39
C SER A 787 21.05 -18.83 -16.21
#